data_269d29ccdf05164c9379455cf5ccc60d
#
_entry.id   269d29ccdf05164c9379455cf5ccc60d
#
_cell.length_a   1.000
_cell.length_b   1.000
_cell.length_c   1.000
_cell.angle_alpha   90.00
_cell.angle_beta   90.00
_cell.angle_gamma   90.00
#
_symmetry.space_group_name_H-M   'P 1'
#
loop_
_entity.id
_entity.type
_entity.pdbx_description
1 polymer ?
#
loop_
_entity_poly.entity_id
_entity_poly.type
_entity_poly.pdbx_seq_one_letter_code
_entity_poly.pdbx_strand_id
1 'polypeptide(L)'
;MRNLYLFIILLSWSVQSQQQLTGQIKIKENTTESPIEGVNLIWLNTSMGTITDQSGNFKLSMSPNSNKLVISYLGFKTDTLVISSPKILTHTLLPNTDDALDEVTLTERRKAIQKSYLEAQNIIRVSSEELLKAACCNLSESFETNPSIDVNFADALTGTKQIKMLGLSSPYLLISEENIPMVRGASQIYGLTFTPGTWIQSIQITKGAGSVVNGFESIAGQINTEILKPSLDAPIFINAYTSVNGRQEFNAHFNTKWSDKWSAGSYVHVNQRTQKFDNNADSFLDVPLSKQINVLNRWQYTDATKGWVGFASLRFLDDQKQTGSIDFDPESHRNTPAFWGSEIETQRLDASLKIGYVFPETPYQSFGFQSAYSNHDQDSYFGLRRYDIKHKSFFTNLLFNSIISNTKNKFKTGINFSFDQYNERVDLVDYQRREEVIGAFFEYSYDSLDKLNITAGIRLDAHNRLGTFVTPRIHLRYNPWERSVLRASVGSGRKVANIFAENQKLFGTNRLIQLVENGGSVYGLRPERAWNYGLSFRQGFTLFQKQGDITADFYRTQFEDQVVVDWEQANHIRFYNLEGSSYANSFQLELDYEPFENTALRLAYKNYKVKTTYGTQTLQKPLQPEERFFANFEYRFENEEKGSQWKTDFTYHFVGEQRLPSNSRDGAGFASESYGLLNMQITRVFSKQFEVYLGGENLGNYKQLNPIISADDPFGSTFDTSLVYAPIFGKMFYAGLRFKLNNTEK
;
A
#
# COMPACT_ATOMS: atom_id res chain seq x y z
N MET A 1 -19.55 -7.98 -44.32
CA MET A 1 -19.92 -6.59 -44.05
C MET A 1 -21.39 -6.36 -43.63
N ARG A 2 -22.31 -7.34 -43.81
CA ARG A 2 -23.76 -7.20 -43.45
C ARG A 2 -24.04 -7.38 -41.95
N ASN A 3 -23.15 -8.04 -41.21
CA ASN A 3 -23.28 -8.27 -39.74
C ASN A 3 -22.64 -7.19 -38.87
N LEU A 4 -21.86 -6.27 -39.45
CA LEU A 4 -21.26 -5.15 -38.74
C LEU A 4 -22.25 -3.99 -38.53
N TYR A 5 -23.21 -3.82 -39.42
CA TYR A 5 -24.26 -2.81 -39.30
C TYR A 5 -25.34 -3.14 -38.28
N LEU A 6 -25.54 -4.42 -37.97
CA LEU A 6 -26.51 -4.85 -36.94
C LEU A 6 -25.96 -4.56 -35.51
N PHE A 7 -24.62 -4.58 -35.33
CA PHE A 7 -24.01 -4.29 -34.06
C PHE A 7 -23.95 -2.77 -33.76
N ILE A 8 -23.89 -1.95 -34.82
CA ILE A 8 -23.91 -0.48 -34.68
C ILE A 8 -25.33 0.04 -34.41
N ILE A 9 -26.36 -0.64 -34.89
CA ILE A 9 -27.77 -0.26 -34.65
C ILE A 9 -28.22 -0.62 -33.22
N LEU A 10 -27.62 -1.63 -32.59
CA LEU A 10 -27.93 -1.98 -31.19
C LEU A 10 -27.25 -1.05 -30.16
N LEU A 11 -26.26 -0.23 -30.58
CA LEU A 11 -25.59 0.76 -29.74
C LEU A 11 -26.26 2.14 -29.71
N SER A 12 -27.33 2.35 -30.49
CA SER A 12 -27.99 3.66 -30.64
C SER A 12 -29.24 3.86 -29.76
N TRP A 13 -29.56 2.93 -28.85
CA TRP A 13 -30.69 3.07 -27.93
C TRP A 13 -30.26 3.24 -26.50
N SER A 14 -30.13 4.47 -26.09
CA SER A 14 -30.54 5.10 -24.83
C SER A 14 -29.79 6.42 -24.58
N VAL A 15 -30.09 7.43 -25.36
CA VAL A 15 -29.93 8.82 -24.87
C VAL A 15 -31.14 9.07 -23.99
N GLN A 16 -31.10 8.62 -22.75
CA GLN A 16 -32.00 9.14 -21.72
C GLN A 16 -31.53 10.55 -21.39
N SER A 17 -32.38 11.52 -21.70
CA SER A 17 -32.21 12.90 -21.26
C SER A 17 -32.10 12.91 -19.72
N GLN A 18 -30.90 13.11 -19.21
CA GLN A 18 -30.71 13.20 -17.76
C GLN A 18 -31.35 14.48 -17.25
N GLN A 19 -32.29 14.29 -16.34
CA GLN A 19 -32.89 15.41 -15.61
C GLN A 19 -31.83 16.00 -14.65
N GLN A 20 -31.58 17.30 -14.78
CA GLN A 20 -30.61 18.03 -13.95
C GLN A 20 -31.32 18.84 -12.87
N LEU A 21 -30.81 18.75 -11.67
CA LEU A 21 -31.12 19.65 -10.56
C LEU A 21 -30.16 20.85 -10.66
N THR A 22 -30.70 22.03 -10.71
CA THR A 22 -29.92 23.29 -10.70
C THR A 22 -30.36 24.16 -9.53
N GLY A 23 -29.50 25.02 -9.06
CA GLY A 23 -29.90 25.90 -7.95
C GLY A 23 -28.78 26.78 -7.44
N GLN A 24 -29.06 27.45 -6.32
CA GLN A 24 -28.12 28.33 -5.66
C GLN A 24 -28.11 28.04 -4.16
N ILE A 25 -26.93 27.92 -3.59
CA ILE A 25 -26.74 27.80 -2.15
C ILE A 25 -26.27 29.15 -1.58
N LYS A 26 -26.87 29.53 -0.48
CA LYS A 26 -26.54 30.74 0.28
C LYS A 26 -26.17 30.37 1.70
N ILE A 27 -25.48 31.26 2.37
CA ILE A 27 -25.27 31.23 3.81
C ILE A 27 -25.98 32.40 4.47
N LYS A 28 -26.39 32.18 5.70
CA LYS A 28 -26.95 33.26 6.54
C LYS A 28 -25.94 33.58 7.63
N GLU A 29 -25.34 34.76 7.55
CA GLU A 29 -24.52 35.34 8.61
C GLU A 29 -25.25 36.54 9.22
N ASN A 30 -25.60 36.41 10.49
CA ASN A 30 -26.43 37.39 11.21
C ASN A 30 -27.78 37.67 10.52
N THR A 31 -27.90 38.76 9.77
CA THR A 31 -29.15 39.17 9.09
C THR A 31 -29.03 39.18 7.56
N THR A 32 -27.88 38.91 7.01
CA THR A 32 -27.62 38.94 5.56
C THR A 32 -27.46 37.54 4.96
N GLU A 33 -28.08 37.32 3.80
CA GLU A 33 -27.89 36.13 3.00
C GLU A 33 -26.90 36.43 1.85
N SER A 34 -25.85 35.62 1.72
CA SER A 34 -24.90 35.75 0.63
C SER A 34 -24.67 34.40 -0.05
N PRO A 35 -24.48 34.36 -1.38
CA PRO A 35 -24.09 33.13 -2.09
C PRO A 35 -22.72 32.70 -1.67
N ILE A 36 -22.46 31.36 -1.67
CA ILE A 36 -21.19 30.83 -1.23
C ILE A 36 -20.66 29.79 -2.20
N GLU A 37 -19.35 29.90 -2.51
CA GLU A 37 -18.60 28.98 -3.31
C GLU A 37 -18.09 27.78 -2.49
N GLY A 38 -17.99 26.60 -3.11
CA GLY A 38 -17.34 25.43 -2.51
C GLY A 38 -18.22 24.57 -1.61
N VAL A 39 -19.54 24.81 -1.56
CA VAL A 39 -20.49 23.95 -0.83
C VAL A 39 -20.58 22.60 -1.52
N ASN A 40 -20.39 21.52 -0.79
CA ASN A 40 -20.55 20.16 -1.29
C ASN A 40 -22.02 19.77 -1.34
N LEU A 41 -22.46 19.27 -2.50
CA LEU A 41 -23.78 18.70 -2.70
C LEU A 41 -23.61 17.25 -3.18
N ILE A 42 -24.07 16.29 -2.40
CA ILE A 42 -23.89 14.86 -2.70
C ILE A 42 -25.20 14.13 -2.50
N TRP A 43 -25.60 13.30 -3.45
CA TRP A 43 -26.74 12.40 -3.27
C TRP A 43 -26.38 11.34 -2.22
N LEU A 44 -27.18 11.26 -1.17
CA LEU A 44 -26.98 10.33 -0.07
C LEU A 44 -26.84 8.90 -0.59
N ASN A 45 -25.81 8.20 -0.13
CA ASN A 45 -25.46 6.84 -0.53
C ASN A 45 -25.07 6.70 -2.02
N THR A 46 -24.51 7.75 -2.63
CA THR A 46 -24.00 7.70 -4.00
C THR A 46 -22.65 8.42 -4.11
N SER A 47 -21.93 8.19 -5.19
CA SER A 47 -20.74 8.97 -5.55
C SER A 47 -21.08 10.20 -6.42
N MET A 48 -22.37 10.49 -6.61
CA MET A 48 -22.83 11.62 -7.45
C MET A 48 -22.93 12.89 -6.60
N GLY A 49 -22.08 13.85 -6.91
CA GLY A 49 -22.03 15.13 -6.22
C GLY A 49 -21.51 16.24 -7.13
N THR A 50 -21.62 17.47 -6.62
CA THR A 50 -21.09 18.69 -7.23
C THR A 50 -20.73 19.68 -6.13
N ILE A 51 -20.07 20.79 -6.49
CA ILE A 51 -19.84 21.91 -5.58
C ILE A 51 -20.36 23.18 -6.21
N THR A 52 -20.65 24.18 -5.38
CA THR A 52 -21.13 25.48 -5.85
C THR A 52 -20.01 26.33 -6.47
N ASP A 53 -20.34 27.13 -7.48
CA ASP A 53 -19.47 28.14 -8.07
C ASP A 53 -19.39 29.43 -7.23
N GLN A 54 -18.62 30.44 -7.70
CA GLN A 54 -18.44 31.73 -7.02
C GLN A 54 -19.74 32.49 -6.74
N SER A 55 -20.80 32.24 -7.52
CA SER A 55 -22.12 32.82 -7.34
C SER A 55 -23.03 31.90 -6.52
N GLY A 56 -22.50 30.84 -5.91
CA GLY A 56 -23.26 29.86 -5.15
C GLY A 56 -24.11 28.91 -6.03
N ASN A 57 -24.02 28.96 -7.35
CA ASN A 57 -24.81 28.12 -8.23
C ASN A 57 -24.23 26.73 -8.38
N PHE A 58 -25.10 25.75 -8.60
CA PHE A 58 -24.70 24.38 -8.88
C PHE A 58 -25.57 23.73 -9.96
N LYS A 59 -25.01 22.68 -10.58
CA LYS A 59 -25.72 21.75 -11.46
C LYS A 59 -25.38 20.33 -11.06
N LEU A 60 -26.38 19.50 -10.86
CA LEU A 60 -26.22 18.12 -10.42
C LEU A 60 -27.22 17.23 -11.15
N SER A 61 -26.77 16.14 -11.75
CA SER A 61 -27.68 15.16 -12.36
C SER A 61 -28.49 14.46 -11.27
N MET A 62 -29.78 14.22 -11.56
CA MET A 62 -30.64 13.46 -10.63
C MET A 62 -30.09 12.05 -10.45
N SER A 63 -30.01 11.61 -9.20
CA SER A 63 -29.59 10.25 -8.91
C SER A 63 -30.76 9.27 -9.10
N PRO A 64 -30.56 8.16 -9.83
CA PRO A 64 -31.58 7.11 -9.89
C PRO A 64 -31.72 6.32 -8.57
N ASN A 65 -30.70 6.39 -7.71
CA ASN A 65 -30.59 5.55 -6.51
C ASN A 65 -30.84 6.31 -5.20
N SER A 66 -30.99 7.64 -5.24
CA SER A 66 -31.23 8.43 -4.04
C SER A 66 -32.06 9.67 -4.36
N ASN A 67 -33.03 9.96 -3.53
CA ASN A 67 -33.80 11.20 -3.56
C ASN A 67 -33.41 12.17 -2.42
N LYS A 68 -32.37 11.83 -1.63
CA LYS A 68 -31.88 12.66 -0.53
C LYS A 68 -30.57 13.33 -0.95
N LEU A 69 -30.58 14.65 -0.99
CA LEU A 69 -29.43 15.50 -1.29
C LEU A 69 -28.84 16.03 0.02
N VAL A 70 -27.59 15.68 0.29
CA VAL A 70 -26.81 16.22 1.42
C VAL A 70 -26.06 17.46 0.95
N ILE A 71 -26.22 18.54 1.69
CA ILE A 71 -25.56 19.83 1.45
C ILE A 71 -24.69 20.12 2.66
N SER A 72 -23.38 20.23 2.46
CA SER A 72 -22.42 20.45 3.55
C SER A 72 -21.38 21.49 3.21
N TYR A 73 -21.02 22.29 4.19
CA TYR A 73 -19.95 23.28 4.13
C TYR A 73 -19.31 23.44 5.50
N LEU A 74 -18.00 23.62 5.53
CA LEU A 74 -17.24 23.71 6.79
C LEU A 74 -17.71 24.94 7.62
N GLY A 75 -18.06 24.71 8.88
CA GLY A 75 -18.58 25.76 9.78
C GLY A 75 -20.09 25.97 9.71
N PHE A 76 -20.81 25.23 8.87
CA PHE A 76 -22.26 25.32 8.72
C PHE A 76 -22.92 23.98 9.01
N LYS A 77 -24.17 24.04 9.50
CA LYS A 77 -24.95 22.83 9.76
C LYS A 77 -25.25 22.11 8.46
N THR A 78 -24.81 20.83 8.38
CA THR A 78 -25.15 19.97 7.25
C THR A 78 -26.63 19.74 7.16
N ASP A 79 -27.21 19.90 5.98
CA ASP A 79 -28.62 19.71 5.73
C ASP A 79 -28.90 18.62 4.70
N THR A 80 -30.02 17.92 4.84
CA THR A 80 -30.40 16.82 3.93
C THR A 80 -31.80 17.07 3.39
N LEU A 81 -31.89 17.33 2.09
CA LEU A 81 -33.13 17.64 1.40
C LEU A 81 -33.66 16.47 0.62
N VAL A 82 -34.97 16.24 0.65
CA VAL A 82 -35.63 15.24 -0.20
C VAL A 82 -36.04 15.90 -1.52
N ILE A 83 -35.48 15.46 -2.61
CA ILE A 83 -35.70 15.98 -3.97
C ILE A 83 -36.40 14.90 -4.79
N SER A 84 -37.69 15.10 -5.07
CA SER A 84 -38.50 14.09 -5.80
C SER A 84 -38.63 14.40 -7.31
N SER A 85 -38.24 15.59 -7.75
CA SER A 85 -38.30 15.97 -9.17
C SER A 85 -37.28 17.08 -9.45
N PRO A 86 -36.77 17.20 -10.71
CA PRO A 86 -35.88 18.27 -11.08
C PRO A 86 -36.57 19.62 -10.92
N LYS A 87 -35.93 20.50 -10.16
CA LYS A 87 -36.43 21.87 -9.89
C LYS A 87 -35.25 22.80 -9.64
N ILE A 88 -35.48 24.09 -9.74
CA ILE A 88 -34.50 25.07 -9.27
C ILE A 88 -34.54 25.09 -7.74
N LEU A 89 -33.44 24.76 -7.10
CA LEU A 89 -33.30 24.69 -5.66
C LEU A 89 -32.57 25.94 -5.14
N THR A 90 -33.20 26.71 -4.26
CA THR A 90 -32.51 27.72 -3.44
C THR A 90 -32.53 27.26 -2.00
N HIS A 91 -31.33 27.14 -1.40
CA HIS A 91 -31.21 26.69 -0.02
C HIS A 91 -30.20 27.55 0.75
N THR A 92 -30.49 27.86 2.01
CA THR A 92 -29.64 28.70 2.87
C THR A 92 -29.12 27.86 4.03
N LEU A 93 -27.79 27.74 4.14
CA LEU A 93 -27.12 27.05 5.24
C LEU A 93 -27.02 27.98 6.44
N LEU A 94 -27.27 27.43 7.62
CA LEU A 94 -27.18 28.13 8.90
C LEU A 94 -25.83 27.84 9.55
N PRO A 95 -25.17 28.80 10.22
CA PRO A 95 -23.96 28.57 11.00
C PRO A 95 -24.19 27.47 12.04
N ASN A 96 -23.18 26.63 12.22
CA ASN A 96 -23.20 25.65 13.31
C ASN A 96 -22.86 26.36 14.61
N THR A 97 -23.88 26.64 15.43
CA THR A 97 -23.75 27.33 16.73
C THR A 97 -23.49 26.38 17.89
N ASP A 98 -23.55 25.08 17.66
CA ASP A 98 -23.20 24.06 18.64
C ASP A 98 -21.67 23.80 18.58
N ASP A 99 -20.99 24.05 19.69
CA ASP A 99 -19.52 23.95 19.86
C ASP A 99 -18.93 22.54 19.70
N ALA A 100 -19.67 21.58 19.23
CA ALA A 100 -19.21 20.30 18.78
C ALA A 100 -19.48 20.19 17.28
N LEU A 101 -18.43 20.06 16.48
CA LEU A 101 -18.56 19.43 15.18
C LEU A 101 -19.10 18.01 15.44
N ASP A 102 -20.43 17.87 15.45
CA ASP A 102 -21.03 16.57 15.36
C ASP A 102 -20.43 15.92 14.10
N GLU A 103 -19.60 14.93 14.33
CA GLU A 103 -19.13 14.05 13.27
C GLU A 103 -20.40 13.59 12.57
N VAL A 104 -20.62 14.06 11.33
CA VAL A 104 -21.66 13.50 10.50
C VAL A 104 -21.26 12.06 10.27
N THR A 105 -21.70 11.20 11.16
CA THR A 105 -21.62 9.75 10.99
C THR A 105 -22.61 9.43 9.88
N LEU A 106 -22.15 9.67 8.64
CA LEU A 106 -22.77 9.01 7.50
C LEU A 106 -22.55 7.52 7.76
N THR A 107 -23.55 6.85 8.28
CA THR A 107 -23.64 5.39 8.32
C THR A 107 -23.88 4.89 6.89
N GLU A 108 -23.04 5.37 5.97
CA GLU A 108 -22.95 4.82 4.65
C GLU A 108 -22.03 3.61 4.73
N ARG A 109 -22.47 2.50 4.18
CA ARG A 109 -21.63 1.33 3.96
C ARG A 109 -20.51 1.71 2.99
N ARG A 110 -19.41 2.25 3.53
CA ARG A 110 -18.23 2.59 2.72
C ARG A 110 -17.72 1.29 2.11
N LYS A 111 -17.56 1.26 0.79
CA LYS A 111 -16.87 0.14 0.13
C LYS A 111 -15.52 -0.02 0.77
N ALA A 112 -15.19 -1.24 1.17
CA ALA A 112 -13.93 -1.56 1.85
C ALA A 112 -12.71 -1.18 0.99
N ILE A 113 -12.85 -1.23 -0.34
CA ILE A 113 -11.91 -0.67 -1.31
C ILE A 113 -12.60 0.43 -2.11
N GLN A 114 -11.98 1.60 -2.14
CA GLN A 114 -12.47 2.77 -2.86
C GLN A 114 -11.46 3.19 -3.92
N LYS A 115 -11.91 3.25 -5.17
CA LYS A 115 -11.17 3.83 -6.28
C LYS A 115 -11.72 5.23 -6.54
N SER A 116 -10.88 6.25 -6.40
CA SER A 116 -11.30 7.63 -6.60
C SER A 116 -11.77 7.87 -8.04
N TYR A 117 -12.88 8.61 -8.20
CA TYR A 117 -13.31 9.16 -9.49
C TYR A 117 -12.81 10.59 -9.70
N LEU A 118 -12.39 11.28 -8.64
CA LEU A 118 -12.13 12.71 -8.63
C LEU A 118 -10.65 13.07 -8.75
N GLU A 119 -9.74 12.18 -8.35
CA GLU A 119 -8.31 12.48 -8.32
C GLU A 119 -7.65 12.18 -9.68
N ALA A 120 -6.70 13.05 -10.10
CA ALA A 120 -5.92 12.84 -11.31
C ALA A 120 -5.01 11.62 -11.22
N GLN A 121 -4.48 11.35 -10.04
CA GLN A 121 -3.69 10.17 -9.75
C GLN A 121 -4.57 8.92 -9.67
N ASN A 122 -4.05 7.76 -10.09
CA ASN A 122 -4.76 6.48 -9.96
C ASN A 122 -4.60 5.95 -8.53
N ILE A 123 -5.50 6.37 -7.64
CA ILE A 123 -5.47 6.10 -6.21
C ILE A 123 -6.55 5.10 -5.83
N ILE A 124 -6.13 4.10 -5.05
CA ILE A 124 -6.98 3.10 -4.43
C ILE A 124 -6.83 3.25 -2.91
N ARG A 125 -7.93 3.40 -2.20
CA ARG A 125 -7.97 3.42 -0.74
C ARG A 125 -8.55 2.11 -0.22
N VAL A 126 -7.82 1.48 0.68
CA VAL A 126 -8.16 0.23 1.35
C VAL A 126 -8.45 0.56 2.81
N SER A 127 -9.65 0.28 3.29
CA SER A 127 -10.03 0.53 4.68
C SER A 127 -9.54 -0.58 5.62
N SER A 128 -9.53 -0.30 6.93
CA SER A 128 -9.26 -1.32 7.95
C SER A 128 -10.22 -2.52 7.87
N GLU A 129 -11.44 -2.31 7.42
CA GLU A 129 -12.42 -3.39 7.24
C GLU A 129 -11.97 -4.41 6.18
N GLU A 130 -11.38 -3.95 5.08
CA GLU A 130 -10.77 -4.85 4.07
C GLU A 130 -9.60 -5.64 4.67
N LEU A 131 -8.76 -4.96 5.45
CA LEU A 131 -7.58 -5.58 6.08
C LEU A 131 -7.94 -6.69 7.07
N LEU A 132 -9.12 -6.65 7.65
CA LEU A 132 -9.60 -7.65 8.61
C LEU A 132 -10.27 -8.87 7.97
N LYS A 133 -10.40 -8.93 6.63
CA LYS A 133 -10.98 -10.07 5.88
C LYS A 133 -10.05 -11.25 5.75
N ALA A 134 -8.75 -11.05 5.88
CA ALA A 134 -7.74 -12.09 5.97
C ALA A 134 -7.07 -12.04 7.34
N ALA A 135 -6.24 -13.03 7.66
CA ALA A 135 -5.39 -12.97 8.85
C ALA A 135 -4.25 -11.97 8.63
N CYS A 136 -4.60 -10.68 8.50
CA CYS A 136 -3.62 -9.63 8.27
C CYS A 136 -2.86 -9.33 9.56
N CYS A 137 -1.87 -10.17 9.84
CA CYS A 137 -1.04 -10.02 11.02
C CYS A 137 -0.05 -8.86 10.88
N ASN A 138 0.33 -8.53 9.64
CA ASN A 138 1.24 -7.41 9.33
C ASN A 138 0.93 -6.79 7.95
N LEU A 139 1.61 -5.69 7.63
CA LEU A 139 1.37 -4.95 6.38
C LEU A 139 1.61 -5.79 5.12
N SER A 140 2.56 -6.74 5.09
CA SER A 140 2.82 -7.55 3.90
C SER A 140 1.65 -8.49 3.56
N GLU A 141 0.98 -9.03 4.56
CA GLU A 141 -0.18 -9.91 4.43
C GLU A 141 -1.46 -9.12 4.11
N SER A 142 -1.50 -7.84 4.49
CA SER A 142 -2.63 -6.94 4.24
C SER A 142 -2.94 -6.69 2.75
N PHE A 143 -2.05 -7.04 1.86
CA PHE A 143 -2.23 -6.85 0.42
C PHE A 143 -2.81 -8.08 -0.30
N GLU A 144 -2.98 -9.23 0.35
CA GLU A 144 -3.42 -10.47 -0.30
C GLU A 144 -4.84 -10.39 -0.86
N THR A 145 -5.70 -9.54 -0.29
CA THR A 145 -7.08 -9.34 -0.79
C THR A 145 -7.18 -8.25 -1.86
N ASN A 146 -6.06 -7.60 -2.24
CA ASN A 146 -6.07 -6.49 -3.20
C ASN A 146 -5.35 -6.86 -4.51
N PRO A 147 -6.05 -6.83 -5.66
CA PRO A 147 -5.45 -7.19 -6.93
C PRO A 147 -4.40 -6.19 -7.45
N SER A 148 -4.23 -5.01 -6.86
CA SER A 148 -3.25 -4.02 -7.33
C SER A 148 -1.83 -4.29 -6.87
N ILE A 149 -1.67 -5.10 -5.84
CA ILE A 149 -0.38 -5.50 -5.26
C ILE A 149 -0.26 -7.03 -5.37
N ASP A 150 0.87 -7.50 -5.80
CA ASP A 150 1.21 -8.91 -5.79
C ASP A 150 2.05 -9.24 -4.57
N VAL A 151 1.67 -10.26 -3.84
CA VAL A 151 2.44 -10.79 -2.70
C VAL A 151 3.16 -12.04 -3.15
N ASN A 152 4.46 -12.13 -2.88
CA ASN A 152 5.31 -13.26 -3.22
C ASN A 152 6.20 -13.62 -2.03
N PHE A 153 6.63 -14.88 -1.94
CA PHE A 153 7.65 -15.28 -0.98
C PHE A 153 9.02 -14.73 -1.41
N ALA A 154 9.82 -14.28 -0.44
CA ALA A 154 11.14 -13.72 -0.70
C ALA A 154 12.19 -14.82 -0.92
N ASP A 155 12.22 -15.81 -0.02
CA ASP A 155 13.20 -16.89 0.06
C ASP A 155 12.62 -18.09 0.82
N ALA A 156 13.39 -19.20 0.87
CA ALA A 156 12.98 -20.43 1.54
C ALA A 156 13.13 -20.38 3.07
N LEU A 157 13.87 -19.42 3.59
CA LEU A 157 14.31 -19.44 4.99
C LEU A 157 13.48 -18.55 5.88
N THR A 158 13.31 -17.27 5.47
CA THR A 158 12.75 -16.25 6.37
C THR A 158 11.23 -16.24 6.40
N GLY A 159 10.56 -16.92 5.46
CA GLY A 159 9.10 -16.88 5.30
C GLY A 159 8.55 -15.47 5.02
N THR A 160 9.44 -14.53 4.66
CA THR A 160 9.08 -13.13 4.46
C THR A 160 8.34 -12.97 3.14
N LYS A 161 7.22 -12.28 3.18
CA LYS A 161 6.46 -11.93 1.99
C LYS A 161 6.93 -10.58 1.44
N GLN A 162 7.26 -10.53 0.17
CA GLN A 162 7.58 -9.31 -0.57
C GLN A 162 6.40 -8.89 -1.43
N ILE A 163 6.27 -7.58 -1.64
CA ILE A 163 5.24 -7.03 -2.51
C ILE A 163 5.83 -6.56 -3.84
N LYS A 164 5.00 -6.69 -4.88
CA LYS A 164 5.29 -6.15 -6.22
C LYS A 164 4.11 -5.34 -6.70
N MET A 165 4.37 -4.28 -7.44
CA MET A 165 3.37 -3.49 -8.12
C MET A 165 3.85 -3.16 -9.53
N LEU A 166 2.96 -3.27 -10.53
CA LEU A 166 3.28 -3.07 -11.95
C LEU A 166 4.44 -3.95 -12.45
N GLY A 167 4.61 -5.16 -11.87
CA GLY A 167 5.70 -6.08 -12.19
C GLY A 167 7.03 -5.77 -11.52
N LEU A 168 7.14 -4.71 -10.71
CA LEU A 168 8.36 -4.29 -10.02
C LEU A 168 8.26 -4.53 -8.51
N SER A 169 9.38 -4.95 -7.91
CA SER A 169 9.50 -5.26 -6.48
C SER A 169 9.53 -4.01 -5.59
N SER A 170 9.33 -4.21 -4.29
CA SER A 170 9.22 -3.15 -3.27
C SER A 170 10.33 -2.09 -3.29
N PRO A 171 11.61 -2.34 -3.66
CA PRO A 171 12.62 -1.30 -3.77
C PRO A 171 12.29 -0.17 -4.77
N TYR A 172 11.38 -0.40 -5.73
CA TYR A 172 10.91 0.61 -6.69
C TYR A 172 9.62 1.31 -6.27
N LEU A 173 9.11 0.99 -5.07
CA LEU A 173 7.92 1.58 -4.46
C LEU A 173 8.33 2.52 -3.33
N LEU A 174 7.72 3.68 -3.26
CA LEU A 174 7.81 4.51 -2.06
C LEU A 174 6.77 4.03 -1.05
N ILE A 175 7.22 3.39 0.02
CA ILE A 175 6.35 2.88 1.08
C ILE A 175 6.49 3.76 2.31
N SER A 176 5.40 4.42 2.68
CA SER A 176 5.33 5.44 3.73
C SER A 176 4.32 5.05 4.81
N GLU A 177 4.56 5.52 6.01
CA GLU A 177 3.58 5.56 7.10
C GLU A 177 3.27 7.03 7.38
N GLU A 178 2.02 7.42 7.20
CA GLU A 178 1.57 8.82 7.34
C GLU A 178 2.37 9.84 6.52
N ASN A 179 2.71 9.47 5.28
CA ASN A 179 3.55 10.23 4.34
C ASN A 179 5.03 10.42 4.77
N ILE A 180 5.49 9.66 5.76
CA ILE A 180 6.90 9.57 6.14
C ILE A 180 7.46 8.27 5.55
N PRO A 181 8.53 8.30 4.74
CA PRO A 181 9.14 7.10 4.18
C PRO A 181 9.60 6.14 5.29
N MET A 182 9.13 4.88 5.26
CA MET A 182 9.36 3.93 6.35
C MET A 182 10.09 2.67 5.90
N VAL A 183 9.66 2.04 4.80
CA VAL A 183 10.26 0.80 4.28
C VAL A 183 11.28 1.17 3.22
N ARG A 184 12.51 1.42 3.66
CA ARG A 184 13.65 1.82 2.80
C ARG A 184 14.99 1.47 3.46
N GLY A 185 16.06 1.44 2.68
CA GLY A 185 17.40 1.14 3.20
C GLY A 185 17.46 -0.20 3.94
N ALA A 186 17.91 -0.20 5.19
CA ALA A 186 18.03 -1.41 6.01
C ALA A 186 16.71 -2.15 6.20
N SER A 187 15.59 -1.44 6.26
CA SER A 187 14.26 -2.05 6.46
C SER A 187 13.60 -2.57 5.20
N GLN A 188 14.26 -2.53 4.03
CA GLN A 188 13.64 -2.81 2.72
C GLN A 188 13.00 -4.20 2.62
N ILE A 189 13.60 -5.21 3.22
CA ILE A 189 13.09 -6.61 3.15
C ILE A 189 12.08 -6.88 4.25
N TYR A 190 12.39 -6.54 5.50
CA TYR A 190 11.57 -6.91 6.65
C TYR A 190 10.60 -5.82 7.10
N GLY A 191 10.76 -4.58 6.64
CA GLY A 191 10.00 -3.43 7.13
C GLY A 191 8.48 -3.53 7.00
N LEU A 192 7.96 -4.32 6.05
CA LEU A 192 6.53 -4.60 5.94
C LEU A 192 6.00 -5.44 7.12
N THR A 193 6.84 -6.24 7.78
CA THR A 193 6.44 -7.03 8.96
C THR A 193 6.47 -6.21 10.26
N PHE A 194 6.99 -4.98 10.23
CA PHE A 194 7.11 -4.11 11.40
C PHE A 194 5.83 -3.34 11.73
N THR A 195 4.85 -3.29 10.82
CA THR A 195 3.56 -2.63 11.09
C THR A 195 2.45 -3.68 11.19
N PRO A 196 1.92 -3.91 12.40
CA PRO A 196 0.79 -4.83 12.59
C PRO A 196 -0.44 -4.35 11.82
N GLY A 197 -1.15 -5.27 11.16
CA GLY A 197 -2.35 -4.95 10.38
C GLY A 197 -3.46 -4.32 11.21
N THR A 198 -3.56 -4.68 12.48
CA THR A 198 -4.54 -4.12 13.43
C THR A 198 -4.30 -2.65 13.79
N TRP A 199 -3.11 -2.09 13.55
CA TRP A 199 -2.78 -0.69 13.80
C TRP A 199 -3.15 0.22 12.64
N ILE A 200 -3.48 -0.36 11.47
CA ILE A 200 -3.71 0.37 10.22
C ILE A 200 -5.16 0.81 10.11
N GLN A 201 -5.38 2.10 9.97
CA GLN A 201 -6.69 2.69 9.68
C GLN A 201 -7.07 2.55 8.21
N SER A 202 -6.11 2.83 7.32
CA SER A 202 -6.28 2.71 5.87
C SER A 202 -4.95 2.63 5.15
N ILE A 203 -4.98 2.08 3.93
CA ILE A 203 -3.85 2.08 3.01
C ILE A 203 -4.25 2.82 1.75
N GLN A 204 -3.40 3.73 1.31
CA GLN A 204 -3.53 4.40 0.03
C GLN A 204 -2.48 3.86 -0.94
N ILE A 205 -2.94 3.30 -2.06
CA ILE A 205 -2.10 2.75 -3.13
C ILE A 205 -2.22 3.68 -4.33
N THR A 206 -1.11 4.25 -4.78
CA THR A 206 -1.03 5.09 -5.98
C THR A 206 -0.21 4.38 -7.04
N LYS A 207 -0.83 4.03 -8.17
CA LYS A 207 -0.15 3.39 -9.30
C LYS A 207 0.62 4.44 -10.12
N GLY A 208 1.82 4.09 -10.57
CA GLY A 208 2.70 4.98 -11.34
C GLY A 208 3.56 5.89 -10.44
N ALA A 209 4.16 6.93 -11.00
CA ALA A 209 5.15 7.75 -10.31
C ALA A 209 4.64 8.51 -9.06
N GLY A 210 3.33 8.73 -8.94
CA GLY A 210 2.69 9.41 -7.80
C GLY A 210 2.99 10.91 -7.72
N SER A 211 2.82 11.52 -6.53
CA SER A 211 3.06 12.95 -6.30
C SER A 211 4.54 13.26 -6.09
N VAL A 212 5.00 14.43 -6.55
CA VAL A 212 6.36 14.96 -6.29
C VAL A 212 6.55 15.37 -4.82
N VAL A 213 5.46 15.62 -4.09
CA VAL A 213 5.47 16.02 -2.68
C VAL A 213 6.14 14.95 -1.81
N ASN A 214 5.93 13.67 -2.15
CA ASN A 214 6.38 12.53 -1.35
C ASN A 214 7.84 12.11 -1.61
N GLY A 215 8.54 12.76 -2.56
CA GLY A 215 9.94 12.46 -2.84
C GLY A 215 10.20 11.99 -4.27
N PHE A 216 11.46 11.75 -4.57
CA PHE A 216 11.94 11.36 -5.91
C PHE A 216 12.07 9.83 -6.09
N GLU A 217 12.04 9.03 -5.03
CA GLU A 217 12.34 7.60 -5.04
C GLU A 217 11.20 6.72 -5.62
N SER A 218 9.99 7.27 -5.80
CA SER A 218 8.86 6.54 -6.38
C SER A 218 9.04 6.34 -7.88
N ILE A 219 9.25 5.11 -8.32
CA ILE A 219 9.37 4.71 -9.73
C ILE A 219 8.08 4.03 -10.21
N ALA A 220 7.63 2.98 -9.52
CA ALA A 220 6.47 2.19 -9.93
C ALA A 220 5.20 2.56 -9.16
N GLY A 221 5.32 3.14 -7.98
CA GLY A 221 4.16 3.55 -7.20
C GLY A 221 4.46 4.02 -5.80
N GLN A 222 3.40 4.46 -5.14
CA GLN A 222 3.44 4.90 -3.74
C GLN A 222 2.40 4.14 -2.93
N ILE A 223 2.81 3.69 -1.75
CA ILE A 223 1.93 3.09 -0.75
C ILE A 223 2.05 3.94 0.51
N ASN A 224 0.94 4.46 1.00
CA ASN A 224 0.91 5.18 2.26
C ASN A 224 -0.08 4.51 3.22
N THR A 225 0.39 4.18 4.42
CA THR A 225 -0.43 3.64 5.50
C THR A 225 -0.77 4.75 6.49
N GLU A 226 -2.03 4.85 6.86
CA GLU A 226 -2.49 5.70 7.96
C GLU A 226 -2.67 4.82 9.21
N ILE A 227 -2.09 5.25 10.32
CA ILE A 227 -2.23 4.56 11.60
C ILE A 227 -3.49 5.05 12.32
N LEU A 228 -4.13 4.17 13.09
CA LEU A 228 -5.30 4.50 13.91
C LEU A 228 -5.04 5.76 14.75
N LYS A 229 -6.05 6.62 14.83
CA LYS A 229 -5.99 7.88 15.58
C LYS A 229 -6.58 7.67 16.96
N PRO A 230 -5.87 8.02 18.05
CA PRO A 230 -6.33 7.79 19.42
C PRO A 230 -7.70 8.40 19.74
N SER A 231 -8.07 9.50 19.04
CA SER A 231 -9.35 10.14 19.23
C SER A 231 -10.54 9.40 18.61
N LEU A 232 -10.27 8.53 17.61
CA LEU A 232 -11.29 7.82 16.82
C LEU A 232 -11.32 6.32 17.06
N ASP A 233 -10.19 5.73 17.53
CA ASP A 233 -10.11 4.30 17.82
C ASP A 233 -10.83 3.96 19.13
N ALA A 234 -11.20 2.68 19.28
CA ALA A 234 -11.83 2.17 20.50
C ALA A 234 -10.94 2.42 21.73
N PRO A 235 -11.51 2.79 22.90
CA PRO A 235 -10.75 2.94 24.14
C PRO A 235 -9.91 1.71 24.48
N ILE A 236 -10.46 0.53 24.23
CA ILE A 236 -9.77 -0.75 24.38
C ILE A 236 -10.07 -1.62 23.16
N PHE A 237 -9.01 -2.10 22.51
CA PHE A 237 -9.09 -3.12 21.48
C PHE A 237 -8.13 -4.26 21.84
N ILE A 238 -8.58 -5.50 21.70
CA ILE A 238 -7.78 -6.70 21.91
C ILE A 238 -8.00 -7.63 20.73
N ASN A 239 -6.92 -8.18 20.18
CA ASN A 239 -6.95 -9.25 19.19
C ASN A 239 -5.98 -10.35 19.59
N ALA A 240 -6.44 -11.60 19.61
CA ALA A 240 -5.63 -12.77 19.78
C ALA A 240 -5.77 -13.69 18.57
N TYR A 241 -4.66 -14.25 18.10
CA TYR A 241 -4.58 -15.09 16.91
C TYR A 241 -3.67 -16.28 17.15
N THR A 242 -4.03 -17.43 16.57
CA THR A 242 -3.20 -18.63 16.54
C THR A 242 -3.37 -19.38 15.24
N SER A 243 -2.34 -20.10 14.80
CA SER A 243 -2.37 -20.90 13.58
C SER A 243 -1.68 -22.25 13.74
N VAL A 244 -2.01 -23.21 12.86
CA VAL A 244 -1.46 -24.57 12.90
C VAL A 244 0.04 -24.64 12.62
N ASN A 245 0.64 -23.58 12.02
CA ASN A 245 2.08 -23.47 11.84
C ASN A 245 2.81 -22.91 13.08
N GLY A 246 2.13 -22.91 14.23
CA GLY A 246 2.70 -22.52 15.53
C GLY A 246 2.79 -21.02 15.78
N ARG A 247 2.26 -20.16 14.91
CA ARG A 247 2.23 -18.70 15.10
C ARG A 247 1.17 -18.32 16.12
N GLN A 248 1.55 -17.51 17.09
CA GLN A 248 0.68 -16.94 18.11
C GLN A 248 0.89 -15.42 18.12
N GLU A 249 -0.20 -14.65 18.16
CA GLU A 249 -0.13 -13.20 18.19
C GLU A 249 -1.11 -12.61 19.19
N PHE A 250 -0.69 -11.52 19.78
CA PHE A 250 -1.51 -10.71 20.66
C PHE A 250 -1.34 -9.22 20.31
N ASN A 251 -2.47 -8.54 20.12
CA ASN A 251 -2.52 -7.10 19.89
C ASN A 251 -3.43 -6.44 20.91
N ALA A 252 -3.02 -5.31 21.46
CA ALA A 252 -3.82 -4.52 22.36
C ALA A 252 -3.65 -3.02 22.05
N HIS A 253 -4.77 -2.28 22.04
CA HIS A 253 -4.80 -0.83 21.93
C HIS A 253 -5.49 -0.27 23.18
N PHE A 254 -4.90 0.81 23.72
CA PHE A 254 -5.43 1.54 24.87
C PHE A 254 -5.45 3.02 24.50
N ASN A 255 -6.64 3.58 24.32
CA ASN A 255 -6.81 4.97 23.91
C ASN A 255 -7.54 5.75 24.99
N THR A 256 -7.11 6.99 25.22
CA THR A 256 -7.71 7.88 26.20
C THR A 256 -7.79 9.32 25.68
N LYS A 257 -8.86 10.00 26.02
CA LYS A 257 -9.02 11.45 25.83
C LYS A 257 -8.84 12.13 27.18
N TRP A 258 -7.87 13.03 27.29
CA TRP A 258 -7.66 13.82 28.51
C TRP A 258 -8.46 15.11 28.49
N SER A 259 -8.76 15.60 27.28
CA SER A 259 -9.62 16.77 27.03
C SER A 259 -10.17 16.68 25.61
N ASP A 260 -11.04 17.59 25.22
CA ASP A 260 -11.57 17.69 23.87
C ASP A 260 -10.49 17.89 22.79
N LYS A 261 -9.31 18.37 23.20
CA LYS A 261 -8.19 18.65 22.29
C LYS A 261 -7.08 17.62 22.34
N TRP A 262 -6.92 16.89 23.45
CA TRP A 262 -5.82 15.97 23.66
C TRP A 262 -6.28 14.53 23.80
N SER A 263 -5.68 13.66 23.02
CA SER A 263 -5.82 12.21 23.15
C SER A 263 -4.48 11.50 23.01
N ALA A 264 -4.37 10.32 23.61
CA ALA A 264 -3.22 9.46 23.47
C ALA A 264 -3.63 8.01 23.33
N GLY A 265 -2.79 7.23 22.64
CA GLY A 265 -2.95 5.81 22.46
C GLY A 265 -1.64 5.06 22.69
N SER A 266 -1.74 3.90 23.30
CA SER A 266 -0.67 2.92 23.43
C SER A 266 -1.07 1.66 22.69
N TYR A 267 -0.22 1.20 21.81
CA TYR A 267 -0.45 0.04 20.94
C TYR A 267 0.66 -0.97 21.21
N VAL A 268 0.29 -2.21 21.47
CA VAL A 268 1.22 -3.29 21.77
C VAL A 268 0.94 -4.45 20.81
N HIS A 269 1.98 -4.98 20.20
CA HIS A 269 1.93 -6.18 19.39
C HIS A 269 3.02 -7.14 19.85
N VAL A 270 2.65 -8.38 20.05
CA VAL A 270 3.57 -9.48 20.34
C VAL A 270 3.24 -10.64 19.42
N ASN A 271 4.23 -11.20 18.77
CA ASN A 271 4.08 -12.48 18.08
C ASN A 271 5.22 -13.42 18.41
N GLN A 272 4.92 -14.72 18.34
CA GLN A 272 5.93 -15.77 18.51
C GLN A 272 5.58 -17.00 17.67
N ARG A 273 6.62 -17.72 17.28
CA ARG A 273 6.58 -19.07 16.74
C ARG A 273 7.75 -19.88 17.30
N THR A 274 7.45 -20.92 18.04
CA THR A 274 8.45 -21.76 18.72
C THR A 274 8.46 -23.21 18.25
N GLN A 275 7.46 -23.60 17.44
CA GLN A 275 7.34 -24.96 16.92
C GLN A 275 8.13 -25.12 15.62
N LYS A 276 8.87 -26.21 15.52
CA LYS A 276 9.66 -26.59 14.35
C LYS A 276 8.81 -27.46 13.41
N PHE A 277 8.82 -27.15 12.12
CA PHE A 277 8.12 -27.89 11.07
C PHE A 277 9.07 -28.17 9.90
N ASP A 278 9.08 -29.43 9.45
CA ASP A 278 9.77 -29.92 8.26
C ASP A 278 8.80 -30.90 7.57
N ASN A 279 7.86 -30.38 6.78
CA ASN A 279 6.80 -31.16 6.13
C ASN A 279 7.23 -31.72 4.76
N ASN A 280 8.37 -31.27 4.24
CA ASN A 280 8.93 -31.72 2.98
C ASN A 280 10.11 -32.70 3.18
N ALA A 281 10.55 -32.91 4.43
CA ALA A 281 11.62 -33.83 4.84
C ALA A 281 12.98 -33.48 4.21
N ASP A 282 13.28 -32.19 4.04
CA ASP A 282 14.57 -31.70 3.58
C ASP A 282 15.56 -31.37 4.73
N SER A 283 15.15 -31.63 5.96
CA SER A 283 15.88 -31.33 7.20
C SER A 283 16.03 -29.83 7.51
N PHE A 284 15.28 -28.97 6.83
CA PHE A 284 15.21 -27.53 7.11
C PHE A 284 13.85 -27.13 7.64
N LEU A 285 13.79 -26.01 8.31
CA LEU A 285 12.53 -25.45 8.79
C LEU A 285 11.71 -24.87 7.62
N ASP A 286 10.48 -25.37 7.42
CA ASP A 286 9.52 -24.82 6.44
C ASP A 286 9.13 -23.37 6.75
N VAL A 287 9.17 -22.98 8.00
CA VAL A 287 8.85 -21.65 8.52
C VAL A 287 9.81 -21.26 9.64
N PRO A 288 10.28 -20.03 9.71
CA PRO A 288 11.22 -19.61 10.74
C PRO A 288 10.59 -19.64 12.14
N LEU A 289 11.38 -19.95 13.15
CA LEU A 289 11.08 -19.58 14.52
C LEU A 289 11.15 -18.05 14.62
N SER A 290 10.27 -17.43 15.39
CA SER A 290 10.23 -15.97 15.49
C SER A 290 9.75 -15.49 16.84
N LYS A 291 10.21 -14.30 17.22
CA LYS A 291 9.74 -13.57 18.38
C LYS A 291 9.78 -12.07 18.04
N GLN A 292 8.66 -11.37 18.20
CA GLN A 292 8.59 -9.94 17.97
C GLN A 292 7.83 -9.25 19.09
N ILE A 293 8.36 -8.13 19.54
CA ILE A 293 7.68 -7.19 20.45
C ILE A 293 7.72 -5.82 19.76
N ASN A 294 6.56 -5.20 19.67
CA ASN A 294 6.41 -3.89 19.04
C ASN A 294 5.46 -3.03 19.88
N VAL A 295 5.93 -1.87 20.28
CA VAL A 295 5.19 -0.93 21.12
C VAL A 295 5.19 0.43 20.47
N LEU A 296 4.02 1.02 20.29
CA LEU A 296 3.82 2.36 19.76
C LEU A 296 3.03 3.20 20.78
N ASN A 297 3.59 4.34 21.16
CA ASN A 297 2.88 5.41 21.85
C ASN A 297 2.61 6.55 20.89
N ARG A 298 1.36 7.04 20.89
CA ARG A 298 0.93 8.09 19.98
C ARG A 298 0.12 9.14 20.73
N TRP A 299 0.46 10.41 20.51
CA TRP A 299 -0.25 11.56 21.07
C TRP A 299 -0.84 12.37 19.94
N GLN A 300 -2.05 12.85 20.15
CA GLN A 300 -2.79 13.68 19.21
C GLN A 300 -3.27 14.94 19.90
N TYR A 301 -3.05 16.09 19.26
CA TYR A 301 -3.64 17.36 19.58
C TYR A 301 -4.51 17.83 18.41
N THR A 302 -5.74 18.26 18.68
CA THR A 302 -6.65 18.80 17.67
C THR A 302 -7.40 19.98 18.24
N ASP A 303 -7.28 21.14 17.61
CA ASP A 303 -8.01 22.35 17.93
C ASP A 303 -8.62 22.91 16.64
N ALA A 304 -9.82 22.44 16.31
CA ALA A 304 -10.51 22.80 15.07
C ALA A 304 -10.79 24.31 15.00
N THR A 305 -11.12 24.95 16.14
CA THR A 305 -11.42 26.39 16.21
C THR A 305 -10.19 27.24 15.86
N LYS A 306 -9.01 26.80 16.31
CA LYS A 306 -7.74 27.50 16.03
C LYS A 306 -7.00 26.95 14.83
N GLY A 307 -7.52 25.91 14.17
CA GLY A 307 -6.95 25.31 12.98
C GLY A 307 -5.72 24.43 13.23
N TRP A 308 -5.42 24.02 14.46
CA TRP A 308 -4.23 23.22 14.78
C TRP A 308 -4.53 21.73 14.86
N VAL A 309 -3.68 20.93 14.24
CA VAL A 309 -3.64 19.47 14.41
C VAL A 309 -2.20 19.02 14.57
N GLY A 310 -1.95 18.14 15.53
CA GLY A 310 -0.61 17.61 15.77
C GLY A 310 -0.65 16.14 16.15
N PHE A 311 0.39 15.40 15.73
CA PHE A 311 0.64 14.03 16.12
C PHE A 311 2.11 13.88 16.50
N ALA A 312 2.36 13.22 17.63
CA ALA A 312 3.67 12.73 17.98
C ALA A 312 3.60 11.23 18.19
N SER A 313 4.61 10.49 17.76
CA SER A 313 4.66 9.05 17.92
C SER A 313 6.06 8.60 18.33
N LEU A 314 6.11 7.56 19.17
CA LEU A 314 7.34 6.87 19.56
C LEU A 314 7.08 5.38 19.46
N ARG A 315 7.90 4.66 18.67
CA ARG A 315 7.82 3.21 18.45
C ARG A 315 9.12 2.55 18.83
N PHE A 316 9.01 1.43 19.51
CA PHE A 316 10.10 0.49 19.75
C PHE A 316 9.73 -0.88 19.19
N LEU A 317 10.67 -1.50 18.47
CA LEU A 317 10.56 -2.84 17.90
C LEU A 317 11.79 -3.67 18.26
N ASP A 318 11.56 -4.90 18.71
CA ASP A 318 12.54 -5.98 18.79
C ASP A 318 12.00 -7.17 18.00
N ASP A 319 12.69 -7.63 16.95
CA ASP A 319 12.29 -8.70 16.04
C ASP A 319 13.42 -9.70 15.86
N GLN A 320 13.17 -10.95 16.18
CA GLN A 320 14.12 -12.06 16.11
C GLN A 320 13.55 -13.17 15.24
N LYS A 321 14.35 -13.65 14.29
CA LYS A 321 14.04 -14.78 13.42
C LYS A 321 15.19 -15.77 13.42
N GLN A 322 14.86 -17.06 13.56
CA GLN A 322 15.80 -18.16 13.43
C GLN A 322 15.31 -19.13 12.39
N THR A 323 16.19 -19.58 11.51
CA THR A 323 15.86 -20.55 10.47
C THR A 323 17.05 -21.42 10.13
N GLY A 324 16.87 -22.39 9.25
CA GLY A 324 17.92 -23.32 8.81
C GLY A 324 17.59 -24.77 9.11
N SER A 325 18.61 -25.60 9.31
CA SER A 325 18.45 -27.01 9.65
C SER A 325 17.61 -27.17 10.92
N ILE A 326 16.76 -28.19 10.95
CA ILE A 326 15.88 -28.49 12.09
C ILE A 326 16.66 -28.74 13.39
N ASP A 327 17.89 -29.25 13.30
CA ASP A 327 18.80 -29.53 14.41
C ASP A 327 19.73 -28.36 14.74
N PHE A 328 19.61 -27.25 14.01
CA PHE A 328 20.42 -26.06 14.28
C PHE A 328 20.06 -25.46 15.65
N ASP A 329 21.09 -25.23 16.47
CA ASP A 329 21.05 -24.55 17.75
C ASP A 329 22.02 -23.35 17.72
N PRO A 330 21.55 -22.11 17.84
CA PRO A 330 22.38 -20.92 17.79
C PRO A 330 23.50 -20.86 18.83
N GLU A 331 23.26 -21.42 20.04
CA GLU A 331 24.24 -21.35 21.13
C GLU A 331 25.48 -22.22 20.84
N SER A 332 25.30 -23.35 20.17
CA SER A 332 26.38 -24.33 19.92
C SER A 332 26.87 -24.39 18.48
N HIS A 333 26.04 -24.00 17.51
CA HIS A 333 26.32 -24.20 16.07
C HIS A 333 26.59 -22.92 15.29
N ARG A 334 26.46 -21.74 15.90
CA ARG A 334 26.74 -20.44 15.25
C ARG A 334 28.17 -20.39 14.74
N ASN A 335 28.35 -20.00 13.47
CA ASN A 335 29.64 -19.92 12.78
C ASN A 335 30.43 -21.24 12.72
N THR A 336 29.77 -22.38 12.78
CA THR A 336 30.36 -23.68 12.61
C THR A 336 29.78 -24.39 11.38
N PRO A 337 30.51 -25.32 10.73
CA PRO A 337 29.96 -26.12 9.64
C PRO A 337 29.20 -27.37 10.10
N ALA A 338 28.77 -27.45 11.37
CA ALA A 338 28.05 -28.60 11.90
C ALA A 338 26.62 -28.68 11.39
N PHE A 339 25.87 -27.59 11.55
CA PHE A 339 24.52 -27.44 11.03
C PHE A 339 24.37 -26.05 10.44
N TRP A 340 23.75 -25.95 9.29
CA TRP A 340 23.49 -24.67 8.66
C TRP A 340 22.33 -23.96 9.34
N GLY A 341 22.51 -22.72 9.73
CA GLY A 341 21.47 -21.90 10.36
C GLY A 341 21.65 -20.42 10.10
N SER A 342 20.59 -19.67 10.32
CA SER A 342 20.55 -18.23 10.19
C SER A 342 19.76 -17.62 11.33
N GLU A 343 20.27 -16.54 11.89
CA GLU A 343 19.53 -15.66 12.79
C GLU A 343 19.52 -14.23 12.23
N ILE A 344 18.42 -13.55 12.42
CA ILE A 344 18.23 -12.14 12.05
C ILE A 344 17.61 -11.47 13.26
N GLU A 345 18.41 -10.63 13.91
CA GLU A 345 18.00 -9.85 15.06
C GLU A 345 17.91 -8.38 14.66
N THR A 346 16.76 -7.78 14.88
CA THR A 346 16.51 -6.39 14.50
C THR A 346 15.95 -5.60 15.68
N GLN A 347 16.64 -4.53 16.03
CA GLN A 347 16.13 -3.52 16.96
C GLN A 347 15.89 -2.23 16.23
N ARG A 348 14.73 -1.61 16.48
CA ARG A 348 14.36 -0.37 15.83
C ARG A 348 13.67 0.59 16.79
N LEU A 349 14.06 1.86 16.69
CA LEU A 349 13.43 2.98 17.37
C LEU A 349 13.00 4.01 16.33
N ASP A 350 11.71 4.34 16.30
CA ASP A 350 11.17 5.40 15.45
C ASP A 350 10.52 6.48 16.31
N ALA A 351 10.78 7.74 15.97
CA ALA A 351 10.12 8.90 16.56
C ALA A 351 9.63 9.81 15.45
N SER A 352 8.39 10.29 15.53
CA SER A 352 7.84 11.21 14.54
C SER A 352 7.01 12.31 15.16
N LEU A 353 7.01 13.47 14.49
CA LEU A 353 6.23 14.65 14.83
C LEU A 353 5.59 15.20 13.56
N LYS A 354 4.27 15.41 13.60
CA LYS A 354 3.51 16.05 12.52
C LYS A 354 2.72 17.21 13.10
N ILE A 355 2.79 18.36 12.48
CA ILE A 355 2.02 19.54 12.88
C ILE A 355 1.38 20.11 11.63
N GLY A 356 0.08 20.27 11.66
CA GLY A 356 -0.71 20.93 10.62
C GLY A 356 -1.37 22.19 11.19
N TYR A 357 -1.39 23.22 10.37
CA TYR A 357 -2.16 24.43 10.65
C TYR A 357 -3.02 24.79 9.44
N VAL A 358 -4.31 24.82 9.64
CA VAL A 358 -5.29 25.27 8.66
C VAL A 358 -5.73 26.67 9.07
N PHE A 359 -5.64 27.63 8.16
CA PHE A 359 -6.04 28.99 8.44
C PHE A 359 -7.57 29.07 8.62
N PRO A 360 -8.10 29.42 9.80
CA PRO A 360 -9.56 29.39 10.02
C PRO A 360 -10.35 30.32 9.08
N GLU A 361 -9.79 31.47 8.75
CA GLU A 361 -10.42 32.45 7.85
C GLU A 361 -10.31 32.07 6.37
N THR A 362 -9.33 31.23 6.01
CA THR A 362 -9.04 30.79 4.64
C THR A 362 -8.74 29.30 4.63
N PRO A 363 -9.76 28.41 4.80
CA PRO A 363 -9.54 26.96 5.02
C PRO A 363 -8.88 26.22 3.85
N TYR A 364 -8.78 26.84 2.69
CA TYR A 364 -8.03 26.36 1.55
C TYR A 364 -6.50 26.57 1.69
N GLN A 365 -6.07 27.31 2.71
CA GLN A 365 -4.65 27.48 3.03
C GLN A 365 -4.26 26.64 4.24
N SER A 366 -3.13 25.98 4.12
CA SER A 366 -2.59 25.21 5.24
C SER A 366 -1.08 25.10 5.19
N PHE A 367 -0.46 25.02 6.36
CA PHE A 367 0.92 24.60 6.56
C PHE A 367 0.95 23.19 7.16
N GLY A 368 1.89 22.39 6.70
CA GLY A 368 2.23 21.10 7.28
C GLY A 368 3.73 21.02 7.57
N PHE A 369 4.06 20.57 8.76
CA PHE A 369 5.42 20.23 9.16
C PHE A 369 5.45 18.76 9.57
N GLN A 370 6.44 18.01 9.07
CA GLN A 370 6.68 16.63 9.43
C GLN A 370 8.16 16.48 9.77
N SER A 371 8.47 15.75 10.82
CA SER A 371 9.83 15.36 11.16
C SER A 371 9.83 13.95 11.71
N ALA A 372 10.79 13.14 11.32
CA ALA A 372 10.93 11.77 11.78
C ALA A 372 12.40 11.38 11.95
N TYR A 373 12.65 10.57 12.95
CA TYR A 373 13.92 9.92 13.21
C TYR A 373 13.73 8.44 13.33
N SER A 374 14.62 7.65 12.73
CA SER A 374 14.65 6.21 12.83
C SER A 374 16.06 5.72 13.10
N ASN A 375 16.21 4.77 14.01
CA ASN A 375 17.44 4.03 14.24
C ASN A 375 17.15 2.55 14.11
N HIS A 376 17.72 1.92 13.10
CA HIS A 376 17.58 0.50 12.79
C HIS A 376 18.93 -0.17 12.98
N ASP A 377 18.99 -1.21 13.79
CA ASP A 377 20.16 -2.03 14.05
C ASP A 377 19.81 -3.48 13.76
N GLN A 378 20.44 -4.10 12.76
CA GLN A 378 20.26 -5.50 12.39
C GLN A 378 21.60 -6.22 12.45
N ASP A 379 21.66 -7.25 13.26
CA ASP A 379 22.71 -8.26 13.31
C ASP A 379 22.18 -9.55 12.66
N SER A 380 22.91 -10.12 11.71
CA SER A 380 22.45 -11.34 11.04
C SER A 380 23.59 -12.17 10.47
N TYR A 381 23.35 -13.49 10.35
CA TYR A 381 24.21 -14.39 9.64
C TYR A 381 23.40 -15.45 8.90
N PHE A 382 23.99 -16.01 7.85
CA PHE A 382 23.41 -17.03 6.99
C PHE A 382 24.46 -18.12 6.76
N GLY A 383 24.38 -19.21 7.53
CA GLY A 383 25.45 -20.20 7.61
C GLY A 383 26.75 -19.58 8.16
N LEU A 384 27.78 -19.52 7.31
CA LEU A 384 29.07 -18.90 7.65
C LEU A 384 29.18 -17.43 7.18
N ARG A 385 28.18 -16.90 6.49
CA ARG A 385 28.17 -15.51 6.00
C ARG A 385 27.58 -14.57 7.01
N ARG A 386 28.22 -13.44 7.21
CA ARG A 386 27.75 -12.37 8.10
C ARG A 386 27.19 -11.20 7.30
N TYR A 387 26.04 -10.68 7.77
CA TYR A 387 25.47 -9.45 7.27
C TYR A 387 24.88 -8.61 8.42
N ASP A 388 25.50 -7.47 8.69
CA ASP A 388 25.03 -6.54 9.71
C ASP A 388 24.78 -5.18 9.06
N ILE A 389 23.77 -4.46 9.52
CA ILE A 389 23.48 -3.11 9.03
C ILE A 389 22.90 -2.22 10.13
N LYS A 390 23.54 -1.06 10.33
CA LYS A 390 23.02 0.01 11.18
C LYS A 390 22.63 1.18 10.28
N HIS A 391 21.36 1.57 10.35
CA HIS A 391 20.82 2.66 9.55
C HIS A 391 20.14 3.69 10.45
N LYS A 392 20.71 4.90 10.50
CA LYS A 392 20.10 6.07 11.12
C LYS A 392 19.54 6.97 10.05
N SER A 393 18.27 7.31 10.18
CA SER A 393 17.55 8.16 9.22
C SER A 393 16.93 9.34 9.94
N PHE A 394 17.04 10.53 9.34
CA PHE A 394 16.31 11.71 9.74
C PHE A 394 15.61 12.31 8.51
N PHE A 395 14.35 12.59 8.63
CA PHE A 395 13.50 13.15 7.57
C PHE A 395 12.76 14.38 8.11
N THR A 396 12.70 15.45 7.34
CA THR A 396 11.82 16.58 7.63
C THR A 396 11.23 17.14 6.35
N ASN A 397 9.98 17.59 6.42
CA ASN A 397 9.24 18.15 5.30
C ASN A 397 8.39 19.33 5.77
N LEU A 398 8.50 20.46 5.08
CA LEU A 398 7.65 21.62 5.26
C LEU A 398 6.80 21.78 4.01
N LEU A 399 5.50 21.85 4.17
CA LEU A 399 4.51 21.86 3.10
C LEU A 399 3.58 23.06 3.26
N PHE A 400 3.32 23.78 2.19
CA PHE A 400 2.30 24.82 2.09
C PHE A 400 1.32 24.49 0.97
N ASN A 401 0.04 24.51 1.28
CA ASN A 401 -1.07 24.33 0.34
C ASN A 401 -1.87 25.62 0.22
N SER A 402 -2.27 25.99 -0.99
CA SER A 402 -3.14 27.13 -1.24
C SER A 402 -3.77 27.03 -2.63
N ILE A 403 -4.53 28.08 -3.00
CA ILE A 403 -5.14 28.23 -4.33
C ILE A 403 -4.55 29.43 -5.06
N ILE A 404 -4.68 29.42 -6.40
CA ILE A 404 -4.36 30.54 -7.28
C ILE A 404 -5.68 31.07 -7.84
N SER A 405 -6.09 32.25 -7.42
CA SER A 405 -7.30 32.93 -7.86
C SER A 405 -8.61 32.25 -7.43
N ASN A 406 -8.78 30.95 -7.62
CA ASN A 406 -10.01 30.23 -7.30
C ASN A 406 -9.74 28.77 -6.93
N THR A 407 -10.76 28.06 -6.41
CA THR A 407 -10.67 26.69 -5.93
C THR A 407 -10.38 25.63 -7.01
N LYS A 408 -10.51 25.99 -8.29
CA LYS A 408 -10.11 25.10 -9.42
C LYS A 408 -8.61 25.01 -9.58
N ASN A 409 -7.89 26.02 -9.12
CA ASN A 409 -6.43 26.15 -9.27
C ASN A 409 -5.77 26.03 -7.91
N LYS A 410 -5.32 24.83 -7.57
CA LYS A 410 -4.66 24.52 -6.29
C LYS A 410 -3.18 24.33 -6.49
N PHE A 411 -2.39 24.66 -5.50
CA PHE A 411 -0.98 24.33 -5.51
C PHE A 411 -0.49 23.84 -4.15
N LYS A 412 0.55 23.02 -4.21
CA LYS A 412 1.34 22.59 -3.08
C LYS A 412 2.78 22.92 -3.34
N THR A 413 3.46 23.48 -2.36
CA THR A 413 4.90 23.75 -2.45
C THR A 413 5.55 23.45 -1.13
N GLY A 414 6.84 23.20 -1.15
CA GLY A 414 7.55 22.92 0.08
C GLY A 414 9.01 22.59 -0.13
N ILE A 415 9.66 22.36 0.98
CA ILE A 415 11.04 21.92 1.05
C ILE A 415 11.13 20.70 1.96
N ASN A 416 12.02 19.78 1.62
CA ASN A 416 12.34 18.67 2.49
C ASN A 416 13.84 18.52 2.66
N PHE A 417 14.21 17.90 3.77
CA PHE A 417 15.57 17.46 4.03
C PHE A 417 15.54 16.02 4.52
N SER A 418 16.45 15.19 4.01
CA SER A 418 16.69 13.86 4.55
C SER A 418 18.17 13.61 4.75
N PHE A 419 18.47 12.87 5.80
CA PHE A 419 19.79 12.42 6.16
C PHE A 419 19.75 10.94 6.50
N ASP A 420 20.58 10.14 5.85
CA ASP A 420 20.71 8.72 6.08
C ASP A 420 22.18 8.35 6.31
N GLN A 421 22.45 7.65 7.38
CA GLN A 421 23.77 7.11 7.68
C GLN A 421 23.69 5.59 7.75
N TYR A 422 24.49 4.94 6.92
CA TYR A 422 24.62 3.48 6.86
C TYR A 422 25.98 3.04 7.32
N ASN A 423 26.02 2.07 8.23
CA ASN A 423 27.19 1.28 8.56
C ASN A 423 26.80 -0.17 8.29
N GLU A 424 27.34 -0.74 7.24
CA GLU A 424 26.97 -2.06 6.72
C GLU A 424 28.21 -2.94 6.67
N ARG A 425 28.07 -4.18 7.10
CA ARG A 425 29.12 -5.18 7.09
C ARG A 425 28.67 -6.42 6.35
N VAL A 426 29.44 -6.79 5.35
CA VAL A 426 29.24 -8.01 4.56
C VAL A 426 30.47 -8.88 4.72
N ASP A 427 30.37 -9.98 5.43
CA ASP A 427 31.48 -10.84 5.84
C ASP A 427 32.61 -10.05 6.50
N LEU A 428 33.73 -9.83 5.84
CA LEU A 428 34.88 -9.07 6.34
C LEU A 428 34.97 -7.65 5.78
N VAL A 429 34.01 -7.22 4.96
CA VAL A 429 34.04 -5.91 4.29
C VAL A 429 33.04 -4.96 4.93
N ASP A 430 33.55 -3.79 5.33
CA ASP A 430 32.72 -2.72 5.89
C ASP A 430 32.43 -1.67 4.82
N TYR A 431 31.13 -1.33 4.68
CA TYR A 431 30.64 -0.26 3.82
C TYR A 431 30.03 0.84 4.67
N GLN A 432 30.60 2.04 4.59
CA GLN A 432 30.09 3.20 5.30
C GLN A 432 29.69 4.29 4.32
N ARG A 433 28.51 4.85 4.50
CA ARG A 433 28.07 5.97 3.68
C ARG A 433 27.13 6.90 4.43
N ARG A 434 27.11 8.16 3.97
CA ARG A 434 26.13 9.18 4.33
C ARG A 434 25.45 9.69 3.07
N GLU A 435 24.15 9.80 3.15
CA GLU A 435 23.30 10.35 2.10
C GLU A 435 22.57 11.56 2.68
N GLU A 436 22.72 12.71 2.04
CA GLU A 436 22.13 13.97 2.43
C GLU A 436 21.41 14.56 1.23
N VAL A 437 20.14 14.90 1.42
CA VAL A 437 19.30 15.45 0.35
C VAL A 437 18.56 16.67 0.86
N ILE A 438 18.65 17.76 0.11
CA ILE A 438 17.73 18.87 0.21
C ILE A 438 16.93 18.97 -1.07
N GLY A 439 15.60 19.03 -0.95
CA GLY A 439 14.69 19.07 -2.08
C GLY A 439 13.69 20.21 -1.94
N ALA A 440 13.33 20.81 -3.07
CA ALA A 440 12.22 21.74 -3.18
C ALA A 440 11.26 21.25 -4.23
N PHE A 441 9.97 21.43 -4.01
CA PHE A 441 8.94 20.96 -4.94
C PHE A 441 7.82 21.98 -5.10
N PHE A 442 7.20 21.91 -6.28
CA PHE A 442 5.98 22.63 -6.61
C PHE A 442 5.05 21.69 -7.39
N GLU A 443 3.82 21.54 -6.92
CA GLU A 443 2.77 20.75 -7.58
C GLU A 443 1.55 21.62 -7.76
N TYR A 444 1.13 21.78 -9.00
CA TYR A 444 -0.07 22.52 -9.40
C TYR A 444 -1.15 21.54 -9.81
N SER A 445 -2.38 21.77 -9.36
CA SER A 445 -3.57 20.99 -9.73
C SER A 445 -4.66 21.90 -10.26
N TYR A 446 -5.07 21.65 -11.51
CA TYR A 446 -6.27 22.21 -12.09
C TYR A 446 -7.42 21.22 -12.02
N ASP A 447 -8.56 21.63 -11.51
CA ASP A 447 -9.73 20.79 -11.36
C ASP A 447 -10.97 21.52 -11.88
N SER A 448 -11.47 21.08 -13.03
CA SER A 448 -12.75 21.62 -13.60
C SER A 448 -13.98 20.99 -12.95
N LEU A 449 -13.77 20.15 -11.90
CA LEU A 449 -14.77 19.40 -11.14
C LEU A 449 -15.42 18.25 -11.93
N ASP A 450 -15.95 18.52 -13.13
CA ASP A 450 -16.76 17.55 -13.87
C ASP A 450 -15.94 16.72 -14.86
N LYS A 451 -15.06 17.34 -15.63
CA LYS A 451 -14.48 16.71 -16.82
C LYS A 451 -12.98 16.52 -16.80
N LEU A 452 -12.24 17.49 -16.29
CA LEU A 452 -10.79 17.53 -16.44
C LEU A 452 -10.11 17.86 -15.13
N ASN A 453 -9.17 17.02 -14.72
CA ASN A 453 -8.26 17.33 -13.63
C ASN A 453 -6.83 17.05 -14.12
N ILE A 454 -5.94 18.02 -13.95
CA ILE A 454 -4.53 17.94 -14.30
C ILE A 454 -3.72 18.25 -13.06
N THR A 455 -2.80 17.36 -12.69
CA THR A 455 -1.80 17.61 -11.65
C THR A 455 -0.43 17.54 -12.28
N ALA A 456 0.30 18.66 -12.26
CA ALA A 456 1.66 18.78 -12.77
C ALA A 456 2.60 19.17 -11.63
N GLY A 457 3.64 18.40 -11.42
CA GLY A 457 4.61 18.60 -10.36
C GLY A 457 6.03 18.62 -10.90
N ILE A 458 6.86 19.44 -10.29
CA ILE A 458 8.30 19.49 -10.52
C ILE A 458 8.99 19.50 -9.16
N ARG A 459 10.08 18.75 -9.06
CA ARG A 459 10.90 18.68 -7.88
C ARG A 459 12.36 18.81 -8.27
N LEU A 460 13.11 19.63 -7.52
CA LEU A 460 14.54 19.80 -7.61
C LEU A 460 15.19 19.27 -6.35
N ASP A 461 16.10 18.33 -6.48
CA ASP A 461 16.84 17.74 -5.37
C ASP A 461 18.34 17.93 -5.57
N ALA A 462 19.03 18.34 -4.51
CA ALA A 462 20.47 18.31 -4.39
C ALA A 462 20.86 17.18 -3.41
N HIS A 463 21.44 16.13 -3.96
CA HIS A 463 21.84 14.92 -3.24
C HIS A 463 23.35 14.78 -3.27
N ASN A 464 23.99 14.60 -2.12
CA ASN A 464 25.45 14.52 -2.03
C ASN A 464 26.09 13.35 -2.82
N ARG A 465 25.30 12.29 -3.15
CA ARG A 465 25.77 11.13 -3.94
C ARG A 465 25.28 11.12 -5.39
N LEU A 466 24.12 11.70 -5.67
CA LEU A 466 23.50 11.70 -6.99
C LEU A 466 23.67 13.01 -7.76
N GLY A 467 24.25 14.04 -7.12
CA GLY A 467 24.28 15.39 -7.65
C GLY A 467 22.92 16.08 -7.63
N THR A 468 22.79 17.16 -8.40
CA THR A 468 21.54 17.92 -8.52
C THR A 468 20.73 17.41 -9.70
N PHE A 469 19.43 17.20 -9.51
CA PHE A 469 18.55 16.70 -10.56
C PHE A 469 17.11 17.17 -10.39
N VAL A 470 16.35 17.05 -11.47
CA VAL A 470 14.92 17.41 -11.54
C VAL A 470 14.09 16.15 -11.73
N THR A 471 12.95 16.10 -11.03
CA THR A 471 11.96 15.00 -11.13
C THR A 471 10.61 15.60 -11.55
N PRO A 472 10.24 15.57 -12.84
CA PRO A 472 8.92 16.02 -13.31
C PRO A 472 7.92 14.88 -13.21
N ARG A 473 6.65 15.23 -12.91
CA ARG A 473 5.50 14.29 -12.91
C ARG A 473 4.25 15.00 -13.37
N ILE A 474 3.46 14.34 -14.21
CA ILE A 474 2.19 14.86 -14.75
C ILE A 474 1.16 13.74 -14.66
N HIS A 475 -0.01 14.09 -14.14
CA HIS A 475 -1.19 13.23 -14.08
C HIS A 475 -2.38 13.97 -14.70
N LEU A 476 -3.12 13.29 -15.51
CA LEU A 476 -4.33 13.78 -16.16
C LEU A 476 -5.49 12.83 -15.87
N ARG A 477 -6.62 13.38 -15.50
CA ARG A 477 -7.91 12.71 -15.46
C ARG A 477 -8.88 13.41 -16.40
N TYR A 478 -9.57 12.64 -17.21
CA TYR A 478 -10.62 13.10 -18.08
C TYR A 478 -11.84 12.20 -17.98
N ASN A 479 -13.02 12.77 -17.83
CA ASN A 479 -14.30 12.06 -17.81
C ASN A 479 -15.00 12.27 -19.15
N PRO A 480 -14.84 11.35 -20.12
CA PRO A 480 -15.44 11.49 -21.44
C PRO A 480 -16.98 11.46 -21.41
N TRP A 481 -17.55 10.64 -20.56
CA TRP A 481 -19.00 10.51 -20.34
C TRP A 481 -19.27 10.05 -18.90
N GLU A 482 -20.53 9.86 -18.57
CA GLU A 482 -20.97 9.51 -17.24
C GLU A 482 -20.36 8.20 -16.74
N ARG A 483 -19.92 8.20 -15.48
CA ARG A 483 -19.29 7.07 -14.80
C ARG A 483 -18.06 6.51 -15.54
N SER A 484 -17.46 7.29 -16.43
CA SER A 484 -16.22 6.96 -17.09
C SER A 484 -15.07 7.81 -16.59
N VAL A 485 -13.88 7.23 -16.49
CA VAL A 485 -12.66 7.95 -16.12
C VAL A 485 -11.52 7.45 -16.97
N LEU A 486 -10.91 8.33 -17.73
CA LEU A 486 -9.64 8.10 -18.41
C LEU A 486 -8.54 8.82 -17.62
N ARG A 487 -7.45 8.11 -17.29
CA ARG A 487 -6.26 8.70 -16.68
C ARG A 487 -5.05 8.44 -17.52
N ALA A 488 -4.18 9.44 -17.59
CA ALA A 488 -2.84 9.31 -18.15
C ALA A 488 -1.83 9.86 -17.16
N SER A 489 -0.67 9.25 -17.09
CA SER A 489 0.42 9.70 -16.22
C SER A 489 1.77 9.52 -16.87
N VAL A 490 2.69 10.44 -16.57
CA VAL A 490 4.10 10.32 -16.88
C VAL A 490 4.92 10.93 -15.76
N GLY A 491 5.99 10.25 -15.37
CA GLY A 491 6.87 10.77 -14.34
C GLY A 491 8.18 10.03 -14.27
N SER A 492 9.20 10.71 -13.76
CA SER A 492 10.49 10.09 -13.50
C SER A 492 10.69 9.79 -12.02
N GLY A 493 11.60 8.86 -11.74
CA GLY A 493 12.05 8.53 -10.40
C GLY A 493 13.51 8.12 -10.41
N ARG A 494 14.18 8.31 -9.26
CA ARG A 494 15.57 7.92 -9.03
C ARG A 494 15.72 7.23 -7.69
N LYS A 495 16.72 6.39 -7.54
CA LYS A 495 17.08 5.82 -6.24
C LYS A 495 18.55 5.42 -6.18
N VAL A 496 19.05 5.35 -4.98
CA VAL A 496 20.30 4.64 -4.66
C VAL A 496 19.97 3.16 -4.45
N ALA A 497 20.66 2.25 -5.12
CA ALA A 497 20.50 0.81 -4.89
C ALA A 497 21.20 0.41 -3.59
N ASN A 498 20.44 -0.08 -2.62
CA ASN A 498 20.97 -0.69 -1.38
C ASN A 498 21.13 -2.19 -1.62
N ILE A 499 22.15 -2.54 -2.44
CA ILE A 499 22.26 -3.85 -3.09
C ILE A 499 22.18 -5.04 -2.13
N PHE A 500 22.80 -4.95 -0.95
CA PHE A 500 22.78 -6.02 0.04
C PHE A 500 21.45 -6.01 0.83
N ALA A 501 21.05 -4.86 1.37
CA ALA A 501 19.80 -4.72 2.14
C ALA A 501 18.56 -5.10 1.31
N GLU A 502 18.56 -4.84 0.00
CA GLU A 502 17.46 -5.18 -0.93
C GLU A 502 17.47 -6.65 -1.37
N ASN A 503 18.58 -7.36 -1.19
CA ASN A 503 18.79 -8.73 -1.70
C ASN A 503 19.31 -9.70 -0.63
N GLN A 504 18.91 -9.56 0.63
CA GLN A 504 19.40 -10.40 1.74
C GLN A 504 19.19 -11.90 1.50
N LYS A 505 18.18 -12.29 0.72
CA LYS A 505 17.99 -13.70 0.31
C LYS A 505 19.20 -14.32 -0.39
N LEU A 506 20.04 -13.50 -1.00
CA LEU A 506 21.24 -13.97 -1.70
C LEU A 506 22.40 -14.35 -0.73
N PHE A 507 22.26 -14.05 0.57
CA PHE A 507 23.17 -14.59 1.59
C PHE A 507 22.88 -16.05 1.92
N GLY A 508 21.68 -16.54 1.63
CA GLY A 508 21.31 -17.96 1.74
C GLY A 508 21.81 -18.84 0.61
N THR A 509 22.85 -18.42 -0.13
CA THR A 509 23.52 -19.21 -1.17
C THR A 509 25.04 -19.10 -1.00
N ASN A 510 25.76 -20.14 -1.37
CA ASN A 510 27.24 -20.17 -1.30
C ASN A 510 27.91 -19.59 -2.55
N ARG A 511 27.17 -18.96 -3.46
CA ARG A 511 27.74 -18.27 -4.63
C ARG A 511 28.58 -17.07 -4.21
N LEU A 512 29.63 -16.79 -4.96
CA LEU A 512 30.46 -15.61 -4.74
C LEU A 512 29.71 -14.35 -5.17
N ILE A 513 29.64 -13.36 -4.29
CA ILE A 513 29.10 -12.05 -4.60
C ILE A 513 30.20 -11.19 -5.23
N GLN A 514 29.95 -10.68 -6.43
CA GLN A 514 30.88 -9.86 -7.19
C GLN A 514 30.27 -8.49 -7.53
N LEU A 515 30.95 -7.43 -7.14
CA LEU A 515 30.63 -6.06 -7.55
C LEU A 515 31.44 -5.71 -8.79
N VAL A 516 30.76 -5.29 -9.85
CA VAL A 516 31.41 -4.76 -11.05
C VAL A 516 31.25 -3.24 -11.01
N GLU A 517 32.27 -2.57 -10.47
CA GLU A 517 32.25 -1.12 -10.26
C GLU A 517 32.24 -0.36 -11.59
N ASN A 518 31.50 0.72 -11.64
CA ASN A 518 31.34 1.58 -12.82
C ASN A 518 31.48 3.07 -12.46
N GLY A 519 32.36 3.37 -11.50
CA GLY A 519 32.68 4.75 -11.08
C GLY A 519 31.57 5.47 -10.34
N GLY A 520 30.54 4.75 -9.88
CA GLY A 520 29.46 5.34 -9.07
C GLY A 520 29.88 5.59 -7.61
N SER A 521 29.10 6.36 -6.91
CA SER A 521 29.41 6.84 -5.56
C SER A 521 28.97 5.90 -4.43
N VAL A 522 28.18 4.86 -4.72
CA VAL A 522 27.68 3.89 -3.73
C VAL A 522 27.98 2.48 -4.26
N TYR A 523 28.79 1.71 -3.54
CA TYR A 523 29.33 0.41 -3.94
C TYR A 523 30.06 0.44 -5.30
N GLY A 524 30.56 1.59 -5.74
CA GLY A 524 31.12 1.76 -7.09
C GLY A 524 30.07 1.78 -8.22
N LEU A 525 28.76 1.78 -7.88
CA LEU A 525 27.66 1.70 -8.84
C LEU A 525 26.96 3.05 -9.01
N ARG A 526 26.46 3.32 -10.24
CA ARG A 526 25.63 4.49 -10.55
C ARG A 526 24.22 4.32 -10.00
N PRO A 527 23.51 5.43 -9.70
CA PRO A 527 22.12 5.39 -9.24
C PRO A 527 21.17 4.88 -10.32
N GLU A 528 20.07 4.31 -9.89
CA GLU A 528 18.99 3.89 -10.76
C GLU A 528 18.12 5.07 -11.17
N ARG A 529 17.68 5.08 -12.42
CA ARG A 529 16.83 6.11 -13.01
C ARG A 529 15.84 5.49 -13.98
N ALA A 530 14.57 5.86 -13.84
CA ALA A 530 13.52 5.35 -14.71
C ALA A 530 12.42 6.39 -14.99
N TRP A 531 11.72 6.17 -16.09
CA TRP A 531 10.47 6.81 -16.44
C TRP A 531 9.32 5.83 -16.35
N ASN A 532 8.20 6.29 -15.79
CA ASN A 532 6.96 5.54 -15.73
C ASN A 532 5.89 6.26 -16.56
N TYR A 533 5.20 5.50 -17.40
CA TYR A 533 4.08 5.94 -18.25
C TYR A 533 2.87 5.09 -17.87
N GLY A 534 1.72 5.74 -17.66
CA GLY A 534 0.49 5.06 -17.26
C GLY A 534 -0.70 5.51 -18.06
N LEU A 535 -1.56 4.57 -18.40
CA LEU A 535 -2.88 4.79 -18.97
C LEU A 535 -3.88 3.90 -18.22
N SER A 536 -4.99 4.48 -17.77
CA SER A 536 -6.04 3.78 -17.05
C SER A 536 -7.40 4.22 -17.55
N PHE A 537 -8.27 3.27 -17.84
CA PHE A 537 -9.65 3.53 -18.19
C PHE A 537 -10.57 2.77 -17.25
N ARG A 538 -11.52 3.48 -16.64
CA ARG A 538 -12.55 2.90 -15.79
C ARG A 538 -13.92 3.27 -16.31
N GLN A 539 -14.82 2.29 -16.37
CA GLN A 539 -16.21 2.45 -16.74
C GLN A 539 -17.12 1.80 -15.70
N GLY A 540 -17.97 2.61 -15.09
CA GLY A 540 -19.08 2.11 -14.27
C GLY A 540 -20.21 1.64 -15.15
N PHE A 541 -20.84 0.52 -14.77
CA PHE A 541 -22.01 -0.04 -15.46
C PHE A 541 -23.10 -0.42 -14.44
N THR A 542 -24.30 -0.66 -14.94
CA THR A 542 -25.38 -1.24 -14.14
C THR A 542 -25.88 -2.50 -14.86
N LEU A 543 -25.83 -3.63 -14.18
CA LEU A 543 -26.30 -4.91 -14.67
C LEU A 543 -27.25 -5.51 -13.64
N PHE A 544 -28.46 -5.93 -14.06
CA PHE A 544 -29.51 -6.43 -13.18
C PHE A 544 -29.80 -5.50 -11.98
N GLN A 545 -29.86 -4.19 -12.23
CA GLN A 545 -30.07 -3.13 -11.24
C GLN A 545 -28.96 -3.00 -10.17
N LYS A 546 -27.87 -3.75 -10.31
CA LYS A 546 -26.70 -3.68 -9.44
C LYS A 546 -25.55 -2.96 -10.14
N GLN A 547 -24.75 -2.25 -9.35
CA GLN A 547 -23.65 -1.45 -9.87
C GLN A 547 -22.37 -2.27 -9.96
N GLY A 548 -21.60 -2.02 -11.01
CA GLY A 548 -20.28 -2.57 -11.20
C GLY A 548 -19.35 -1.60 -11.91
N ASP A 549 -18.07 -1.92 -11.88
CA ASP A 549 -17.00 -1.16 -12.53
C ASP A 549 -16.06 -2.12 -13.27
N ILE A 550 -15.69 -1.75 -14.49
CA ILE A 550 -14.58 -2.37 -15.22
C ILE A 550 -13.45 -1.37 -15.29
N THR A 551 -12.25 -1.80 -14.95
CA THR A 551 -11.03 -0.99 -15.01
C THR A 551 -9.98 -1.70 -15.85
N ALA A 552 -9.39 -1.01 -16.84
CA ALA A 552 -8.26 -1.47 -17.62
C ALA A 552 -7.09 -0.52 -17.41
N ASP A 553 -5.97 -1.05 -16.93
CA ASP A 553 -4.75 -0.31 -16.64
C ASP A 553 -3.61 -0.82 -17.51
N PHE A 554 -2.83 0.09 -18.09
CA PHE A 554 -1.57 -0.22 -18.74
C PHE A 554 -0.48 0.71 -18.21
N TYR A 555 0.63 0.14 -17.75
CA TYR A 555 1.79 0.88 -17.28
C TYR A 555 3.07 0.36 -17.94
N ARG A 556 3.96 1.27 -18.29
CA ARG A 556 5.32 0.98 -18.74
C ARG A 556 6.31 1.74 -17.88
N THR A 557 7.23 1.00 -17.27
CA THR A 557 8.43 1.56 -16.63
C THR A 557 9.64 1.26 -17.54
N GLN A 558 10.36 2.29 -17.92
CA GLN A 558 11.58 2.18 -18.73
C GLN A 558 12.76 2.68 -17.89
N PHE A 559 13.74 1.80 -17.65
CA PHE A 559 14.96 2.18 -16.96
C PHE A 559 15.95 2.82 -17.93
N GLU A 560 16.52 3.95 -17.52
CA GLU A 560 17.65 4.59 -18.19
C GLU A 560 18.99 4.08 -17.60
N ASP A 561 19.00 3.83 -16.28
CA ASP A 561 20.06 3.11 -15.58
C ASP A 561 19.42 2.27 -14.47
N GLN A 562 20.00 1.10 -14.21
CA GLN A 562 19.52 0.16 -13.20
C GLN A 562 20.72 -0.64 -12.69
N VAL A 563 20.72 -0.98 -11.41
CA VAL A 563 21.62 -1.98 -10.88
C VAL A 563 21.04 -3.36 -11.15
N VAL A 564 21.70 -4.08 -12.04
CA VAL A 564 21.32 -5.46 -12.42
C VAL A 564 21.84 -6.42 -11.36
N VAL A 565 20.95 -7.23 -10.81
CA VAL A 565 21.27 -8.38 -9.98
C VAL A 565 21.30 -9.59 -10.90
N ASP A 566 22.49 -10.01 -11.29
CA ASP A 566 22.70 -11.10 -12.23
C ASP A 566 23.12 -12.38 -11.50
N TRP A 567 22.21 -13.32 -11.44
CA TRP A 567 22.38 -14.66 -10.86
C TRP A 567 22.21 -15.78 -11.89
N GLU A 568 22.36 -15.43 -13.18
CA GLU A 568 22.35 -16.38 -14.31
C GLU A 568 23.58 -17.29 -14.34
N GLN A 569 24.59 -17.04 -13.51
CA GLN A 569 25.80 -17.84 -13.39
C GLN A 569 25.72 -18.78 -12.18
N ALA A 570 26.14 -20.04 -12.36
CA ALA A 570 26.07 -21.05 -11.31
C ALA A 570 26.89 -20.69 -10.05
N ASN A 571 28.03 -20.02 -10.21
CA ASN A 571 29.02 -19.81 -9.15
C ASN A 571 29.09 -18.37 -8.65
N HIS A 572 28.43 -17.41 -9.33
CA HIS A 572 28.54 -16.00 -9.04
C HIS A 572 27.18 -15.32 -9.04
N ILE A 573 27.05 -14.34 -8.17
CA ILE A 573 26.01 -13.31 -8.22
C ILE A 573 26.71 -11.99 -8.51
N ARG A 574 26.37 -11.33 -9.61
CA ARG A 574 27.01 -10.09 -10.00
C ARG A 574 26.06 -8.91 -9.85
N PHE A 575 26.59 -7.81 -9.34
CA PHE A 575 25.91 -6.52 -9.31
C PHE A 575 26.66 -5.56 -10.24
N TYR A 576 25.97 -5.03 -11.23
CA TYR A 576 26.54 -4.09 -12.19
C TYR A 576 25.48 -3.14 -12.74
N ASN A 577 25.90 -2.01 -13.29
CA ASN A 577 24.98 -1.10 -13.95
C ASN A 577 24.53 -1.63 -15.29
N LEU A 578 23.27 -1.39 -15.64
CA LEU A 578 22.64 -1.84 -16.87
C LEU A 578 23.45 -1.45 -18.11
N GLU A 579 23.78 -2.44 -18.93
CA GLU A 579 24.31 -2.29 -20.27
C GLU A 579 23.29 -2.89 -21.25
N GLY A 580 22.41 -2.05 -21.80
CA GLY A 580 21.35 -2.49 -22.69
C GLY A 580 19.98 -1.97 -22.29
N SER A 581 18.96 -2.81 -22.29
CA SER A 581 17.57 -2.42 -22.05
C SER A 581 16.99 -3.10 -20.81
N SER A 582 16.27 -2.33 -20.00
CA SER A 582 15.43 -2.86 -18.93
C SER A 582 14.10 -2.14 -18.90
N TYR A 583 13.00 -2.90 -18.84
CA TYR A 583 11.65 -2.35 -18.78
C TYR A 583 10.65 -3.31 -18.12
N ALA A 584 9.57 -2.74 -17.62
CA ALA A 584 8.40 -3.46 -17.14
C ALA A 584 7.14 -2.93 -17.82
N ASN A 585 6.44 -3.79 -18.56
CA ASN A 585 5.08 -3.53 -19.04
C ASN A 585 4.11 -4.30 -18.15
N SER A 586 3.08 -3.63 -17.68
CA SER A 586 2.02 -4.19 -16.84
C SER A 586 0.67 -3.87 -17.45
N PHE A 587 -0.12 -4.88 -17.73
CA PHE A 587 -1.53 -4.76 -18.09
C PHE A 587 -2.38 -5.39 -16.99
N GLN A 588 -3.46 -4.73 -16.58
CA GLN A 588 -4.45 -5.27 -15.64
C GLN A 588 -5.84 -4.95 -16.14
N LEU A 589 -6.70 -5.96 -16.16
CA LEU A 589 -8.14 -5.83 -16.34
C LEU A 589 -8.82 -6.26 -15.05
N GLU A 590 -9.70 -5.43 -14.50
CA GLU A 590 -10.38 -5.69 -13.23
C GLU A 590 -11.88 -5.43 -13.37
N LEU A 591 -12.67 -6.32 -12.77
CA LEU A 591 -14.11 -6.23 -12.64
C LEU A 591 -14.46 -6.20 -11.14
N ASP A 592 -15.16 -5.14 -10.70
CA ASP A 592 -15.83 -5.07 -9.40
C ASP A 592 -17.34 -5.10 -9.64
N TYR A 593 -18.05 -6.05 -9.02
CA TYR A 593 -19.48 -6.20 -9.19
C TYR A 593 -20.16 -6.69 -7.92
N GLU A 594 -21.36 -6.21 -7.65
CA GLU A 594 -22.20 -6.62 -6.53
C GLU A 594 -23.42 -7.39 -7.08
N PRO A 595 -23.31 -8.72 -7.33
CA PRO A 595 -24.36 -9.48 -8.01
C PRO A 595 -25.67 -9.57 -7.21
N PHE A 596 -25.58 -9.65 -5.89
CA PHE A 596 -26.71 -9.74 -4.97
C PHE A 596 -26.52 -8.79 -3.81
N GLU A 597 -27.54 -8.62 -2.99
CA GLU A 597 -27.42 -7.89 -1.72
C GLU A 597 -26.39 -8.55 -0.81
N ASN A 598 -25.59 -7.73 -0.16
CA ASN A 598 -24.57 -8.19 0.77
C ASN A 598 -23.46 -9.08 0.16
N THR A 599 -23.31 -9.08 -1.17
CA THR A 599 -22.21 -9.75 -1.87
C THR A 599 -21.29 -8.76 -2.54
N ALA A 600 -20.02 -9.12 -2.69
CA ALA A 600 -19.07 -8.41 -3.54
C ALA A 600 -18.22 -9.43 -4.31
N LEU A 601 -18.08 -9.22 -5.60
CA LEU A 601 -17.23 -10.02 -6.49
C LEU A 601 -16.19 -9.10 -7.11
N ARG A 602 -14.93 -9.49 -7.00
CA ARG A 602 -13.81 -8.83 -7.64
C ARG A 602 -13.00 -9.86 -8.42
N LEU A 603 -12.82 -9.59 -9.71
CA LEU A 603 -11.99 -10.39 -10.60
C LEU A 603 -10.90 -9.53 -11.20
N ALA A 604 -9.68 -10.02 -11.31
CA ALA A 604 -8.63 -9.34 -12.02
C ALA A 604 -7.73 -10.30 -12.79
N TYR A 605 -7.40 -9.92 -14.02
CA TYR A 605 -6.39 -10.55 -14.85
C TYR A 605 -5.22 -9.60 -15.02
N LYS A 606 -4.00 -10.09 -14.90
CA LYS A 606 -2.77 -9.33 -15.06
C LYS A 606 -1.81 -10.01 -16.01
N ASN A 607 -1.16 -9.21 -16.85
CA ASN A 607 -0.07 -9.66 -17.70
C ASN A 607 1.15 -8.77 -17.52
N TYR A 608 2.31 -9.38 -17.31
CA TYR A 608 3.57 -8.71 -17.06
C TYR A 608 4.63 -9.12 -18.07
N LYS A 609 5.28 -8.13 -18.70
CA LYS A 609 6.52 -8.34 -19.47
C LYS A 609 7.63 -7.51 -18.83
N VAL A 610 8.40 -8.14 -17.94
CA VAL A 610 9.51 -7.50 -17.22
C VAL A 610 10.81 -8.08 -17.74
N LYS A 611 11.51 -7.31 -18.56
CA LYS A 611 12.74 -7.76 -19.22
C LYS A 611 13.93 -6.90 -18.82
N THR A 612 15.07 -7.54 -18.65
CA THR A 612 16.36 -6.91 -18.35
C THR A 612 17.45 -7.58 -19.16
N THR A 613 18.41 -6.79 -19.63
CA THR A 613 19.62 -7.32 -20.29
C THR A 613 20.58 -7.84 -19.24
N TYR A 614 20.86 -9.15 -19.30
CA TYR A 614 21.87 -9.85 -18.52
C TYR A 614 23.04 -10.18 -19.48
N GLY A 615 24.20 -9.54 -19.26
CA GLY A 615 25.30 -9.61 -20.22
C GLY A 615 24.86 -9.11 -21.61
N THR A 616 24.74 -10.02 -22.59
CA THR A 616 24.34 -9.68 -23.95
C THR A 616 22.89 -10.05 -24.29
N GLN A 617 22.16 -10.70 -23.38
CA GLN A 617 20.83 -11.23 -23.65
C GLN A 617 19.75 -10.48 -22.84
N THR A 618 18.70 -10.05 -23.50
CA THR A 618 17.52 -9.46 -22.83
C THR A 618 16.51 -10.56 -22.50
N LEU A 619 16.43 -10.92 -21.22
CA LEU A 619 15.61 -12.02 -20.73
C LEU A 619 14.46 -11.49 -19.85
N GLN A 620 13.41 -12.31 -19.69
CA GLN A 620 12.39 -12.10 -18.67
C GLN A 620 13.03 -12.14 -17.28
N LYS A 621 12.66 -11.22 -16.39
CA LYS A 621 13.19 -11.19 -15.02
C LYS A 621 12.86 -12.50 -14.30
N PRO A 622 13.82 -13.15 -13.63
CA PRO A 622 13.56 -14.38 -12.88
C PRO A 622 12.56 -14.18 -11.77
N LEU A 623 11.81 -15.23 -11.43
CA LEU A 623 10.79 -15.26 -10.36
C LEU A 623 9.72 -14.16 -10.53
N GLN A 624 9.40 -13.87 -11.80
CA GLN A 624 8.34 -12.95 -12.17
C GLN A 624 7.35 -13.65 -13.11
N PRO A 625 6.13 -14.01 -12.65
CA PRO A 625 5.14 -14.63 -13.51
C PRO A 625 4.69 -13.63 -14.59
N GLU A 626 4.45 -14.14 -15.80
CA GLU A 626 3.91 -13.32 -16.88
C GLU A 626 2.41 -13.11 -16.72
N GLU A 627 1.71 -14.08 -16.14
CA GLU A 627 0.26 -14.04 -15.99
C GLU A 627 -0.16 -14.29 -14.54
N ARG A 628 -1.17 -13.56 -14.11
CA ARG A 628 -1.86 -13.78 -12.83
C ARG A 628 -3.35 -13.57 -13.01
N PHE A 629 -4.12 -14.40 -12.30
CA PHE A 629 -5.54 -14.19 -12.14
C PHE A 629 -5.87 -14.10 -10.64
N PHE A 630 -6.78 -13.20 -10.31
CA PHE A 630 -7.28 -12.97 -8.95
C PHE A 630 -8.80 -13.02 -8.98
N ALA A 631 -9.39 -13.71 -8.01
CA ALA A 631 -10.81 -13.67 -7.75
C ALA A 631 -11.06 -13.55 -6.24
N ASN A 632 -11.92 -12.63 -5.85
CA ASN A 632 -12.37 -12.49 -4.48
C ASN A 632 -13.90 -12.43 -4.46
N PHE A 633 -14.51 -13.21 -3.60
CA PHE A 633 -15.95 -13.23 -3.36
C PHE A 633 -16.22 -13.05 -1.87
N GLU A 634 -17.03 -12.07 -1.55
CA GLU A 634 -17.48 -11.76 -0.19
C GLU A 634 -18.97 -11.93 -0.07
N TYR A 635 -19.39 -12.52 1.04
CA TYR A 635 -20.79 -12.59 1.44
C TYR A 635 -20.97 -12.19 2.90
N ARG A 636 -21.95 -11.33 3.18
CA ARG A 636 -22.31 -10.88 4.54
C ARG A 636 -23.77 -11.19 4.80
N PHE A 637 -24.03 -11.89 5.88
CA PHE A 637 -25.37 -12.12 6.38
C PHE A 637 -25.55 -11.35 7.68
N GLU A 638 -26.43 -10.37 7.66
CA GLU A 638 -26.76 -9.50 8.80
C GLU A 638 -28.09 -9.91 9.43
N ASN A 639 -28.11 -9.98 10.75
CA ASN A 639 -29.35 -10.07 11.52
C ASN A 639 -29.51 -8.73 12.27
N GLU A 640 -30.28 -7.82 11.67
CA GLU A 640 -30.45 -6.46 12.15
C GLU A 640 -31.04 -6.40 13.58
N GLU A 641 -31.99 -7.30 13.91
CA GLU A 641 -32.64 -7.34 15.23
C GLU A 641 -31.66 -7.67 16.37
N LYS A 642 -30.63 -8.46 16.09
CA LYS A 642 -29.65 -8.91 17.10
C LYS A 642 -28.29 -8.21 17.01
N GLY A 643 -28.09 -7.36 15.99
CA GLY A 643 -26.79 -6.73 15.72
C GLY A 643 -25.66 -7.75 15.48
N SER A 644 -26.01 -8.97 15.07
CA SER A 644 -25.06 -10.05 14.83
C SER A 644 -24.88 -10.31 13.33
N GLN A 645 -23.65 -10.64 12.91
CA GLN A 645 -23.34 -10.79 11.50
C GLN A 645 -22.41 -12.00 11.25
N TRP A 646 -22.62 -12.66 10.10
CA TRP A 646 -21.64 -13.57 9.51
C TRP A 646 -20.99 -12.90 8.32
N LYS A 647 -19.67 -12.97 8.22
CA LYS A 647 -18.89 -12.52 7.07
C LYS A 647 -18.11 -13.72 6.55
N THR A 648 -18.14 -13.92 5.25
CA THR A 648 -17.39 -14.98 4.58
C THR A 648 -16.63 -14.35 3.42
N ASP A 649 -15.35 -14.65 3.33
CA ASP A 649 -14.45 -14.18 2.30
C ASP A 649 -13.74 -15.36 1.65
N PHE A 650 -13.71 -15.39 0.31
CA PHE A 650 -12.98 -16.36 -0.50
C PHE A 650 -12.07 -15.62 -1.44
N THR A 651 -10.80 -15.93 -1.41
CA THR A 651 -9.81 -15.34 -2.30
C THR A 651 -9.05 -16.44 -3.05
N TYR A 652 -9.02 -16.35 -4.36
CA TYR A 652 -8.27 -17.25 -5.23
C TYR A 652 -7.22 -16.47 -6.01
N HIS A 653 -5.99 -16.98 -5.99
CA HIS A 653 -4.88 -16.50 -6.78
C HIS A 653 -4.40 -17.61 -7.72
N PHE A 654 -4.35 -17.33 -9.00
CA PHE A 654 -3.59 -18.11 -9.96
C PHE A 654 -2.30 -17.38 -10.30
N VAL A 655 -1.19 -18.10 -10.27
CA VAL A 655 0.15 -17.61 -10.61
C VAL A 655 0.68 -18.46 -11.75
N GLY A 656 0.93 -17.82 -12.88
CA GLY A 656 1.50 -18.45 -14.06
C GLY A 656 2.96 -18.86 -13.88
N GLU A 657 3.49 -19.52 -14.89
CA GLU A 657 4.90 -19.92 -14.93
C GLU A 657 5.85 -18.75 -14.72
N GLN A 658 6.98 -19.03 -14.06
CA GLN A 658 8.01 -18.04 -13.76
C GLN A 658 9.34 -18.55 -14.32
N ARG A 659 10.04 -17.70 -15.07
CA ARG A 659 11.39 -18.04 -15.49
C ARG A 659 12.31 -18.20 -14.26
N LEU A 660 13.07 -19.27 -14.23
CA LEU A 660 14.14 -19.49 -13.27
C LEU A 660 15.48 -19.04 -13.88
N PRO A 661 16.48 -18.66 -13.06
CA PRO A 661 17.82 -18.37 -13.57
C PRO A 661 18.42 -19.56 -14.33
N SER A 662 19.28 -19.29 -15.31
CA SER A 662 19.86 -20.32 -16.21
C SER A 662 20.69 -21.38 -15.49
N ASN A 663 21.11 -21.12 -14.28
CA ASN A 663 21.88 -22.03 -13.43
C ASN A 663 21.03 -22.99 -12.58
N SER A 664 19.69 -22.95 -12.68
CA SER A 664 18.84 -23.93 -12.01
C SER A 664 19.21 -25.35 -12.56
N ARG A 665 19.56 -26.26 -11.65
CA ARG A 665 20.18 -27.54 -11.98
C ARG A 665 19.28 -28.59 -12.61
N ASP A 666 17.96 -28.39 -12.51
CA ASP A 666 17.01 -29.42 -12.88
C ASP A 666 16.87 -29.66 -14.38
N GLY A 667 17.73 -29.04 -15.22
CA GLY A 667 17.95 -29.40 -16.62
C GLY A 667 16.73 -29.52 -17.54
N ALA A 668 15.55 -29.47 -16.97
CA ALA A 668 14.27 -29.81 -17.58
C ALA A 668 13.42 -28.59 -17.96
N GLY A 669 14.01 -27.43 -18.01
CA GLY A 669 13.27 -26.21 -18.41
C GLY A 669 13.44 -25.09 -17.39
N PHE A 670 13.72 -23.92 -17.88
CA PHE A 670 14.00 -22.72 -17.10
C PHE A 670 12.72 -22.03 -16.60
N ALA A 671 11.66 -22.76 -16.26
CA ALA A 671 10.41 -22.23 -15.78
C ALA A 671 9.83 -23.05 -14.60
N SER A 672 9.22 -22.36 -13.65
CA SER A 672 8.43 -22.99 -12.59
C SER A 672 7.10 -23.53 -13.14
N GLU A 673 6.45 -24.40 -12.37
CA GLU A 673 5.06 -24.72 -12.62
C GLU A 673 4.13 -23.52 -12.32
N SER A 674 2.98 -23.48 -12.98
CA SER A 674 1.89 -22.58 -12.59
C SER A 674 1.09 -23.20 -11.44
N TYR A 675 0.51 -22.37 -10.56
CA TYR A 675 -0.23 -22.86 -9.41
C TYR A 675 -1.38 -21.95 -8.99
N GLY A 676 -2.29 -22.52 -8.20
CA GLY A 676 -3.42 -21.81 -7.61
C GLY A 676 -3.41 -21.87 -6.09
N LEU A 677 -3.74 -20.75 -5.45
CA LEU A 677 -3.92 -20.65 -4.00
C LEU A 677 -5.34 -20.23 -3.68
N LEU A 678 -5.99 -20.96 -2.81
CA LEU A 678 -7.33 -20.66 -2.31
C LEU A 678 -7.26 -20.34 -0.82
N ASN A 679 -7.70 -19.15 -0.45
CA ASN A 679 -7.80 -18.68 0.93
C ASN A 679 -9.27 -18.44 1.27
N MET A 680 -9.63 -18.68 2.53
CA MET A 680 -11.00 -18.48 3.03
C MET A 680 -10.97 -17.99 4.46
N GLN A 681 -11.86 -17.05 4.80
CA GLN A 681 -12.13 -16.68 6.19
C GLN A 681 -13.64 -16.60 6.45
N ILE A 682 -14.06 -17.10 7.61
CA ILE A 682 -15.39 -16.93 8.15
C ILE A 682 -15.28 -16.17 9.47
N THR A 683 -16.04 -15.08 9.60
CA THR A 683 -16.08 -14.28 10.81
C THR A 683 -17.49 -14.26 11.36
N ARG A 684 -17.66 -14.60 12.63
CA ARG A 684 -18.89 -14.42 13.38
C ARG A 684 -18.79 -13.19 14.27
N VAL A 685 -19.55 -12.17 13.94
CA VAL A 685 -19.77 -10.99 14.79
C VAL A 685 -20.92 -11.30 15.72
N PHE A 686 -20.66 -11.39 17.02
CA PHE A 686 -21.68 -11.67 18.04
C PHE A 686 -22.33 -10.37 18.52
N SER A 687 -21.56 -9.30 18.56
CA SER A 687 -22.01 -7.96 18.97
C SER A 687 -21.08 -6.89 18.37
N LYS A 688 -21.42 -5.62 18.56
CA LYS A 688 -20.52 -4.50 18.20
C LYS A 688 -19.15 -4.56 18.92
N GLN A 689 -19.02 -5.38 19.96
CA GLN A 689 -17.84 -5.47 20.80
C GLN A 689 -17.02 -6.73 20.57
N PHE A 690 -17.61 -7.82 20.10
CA PHE A 690 -16.95 -9.13 20.08
C PHE A 690 -17.19 -9.89 18.80
N GLU A 691 -16.11 -10.36 18.19
CA GLU A 691 -16.13 -11.24 17.03
C GLU A 691 -15.07 -12.33 17.12
N VAL A 692 -15.35 -13.46 16.48
CA VAL A 692 -14.45 -14.61 16.34
C VAL A 692 -14.31 -14.90 14.85
N TYR A 693 -13.10 -15.24 14.42
CA TYR A 693 -12.82 -15.60 13.04
C TYR A 693 -12.03 -16.90 12.94
N LEU A 694 -12.33 -17.66 11.89
CA LEU A 694 -11.65 -18.89 11.51
C LEU A 694 -11.28 -18.77 10.04
N GLY A 695 -10.11 -19.21 9.65
CA GLY A 695 -9.73 -19.19 8.26
C GLY A 695 -8.70 -20.24 7.88
N GLY A 696 -8.47 -20.32 6.58
CA GLY A 696 -7.45 -21.17 6.01
C GLY A 696 -6.80 -20.52 4.80
N GLU A 697 -5.50 -20.65 4.72
CA GLU A 697 -4.69 -20.23 3.58
C GLU A 697 -4.19 -21.45 2.82
N ASN A 698 -4.02 -21.32 1.51
CA ASN A 698 -3.55 -22.39 0.64
C ASN A 698 -4.33 -23.70 0.83
N LEU A 699 -5.66 -23.60 0.83
CA LEU A 699 -6.55 -24.77 1.06
C LEU A 699 -6.35 -25.87 0.04
N GLY A 700 -5.85 -25.56 -1.17
CA GLY A 700 -5.42 -26.51 -2.19
C GLY A 700 -4.15 -27.29 -1.84
N ASN A 701 -3.46 -26.93 -0.76
CA ASN A 701 -2.24 -27.56 -0.27
C ASN A 701 -1.11 -27.63 -1.33
N TYR A 702 -1.02 -26.62 -2.19
CA TYR A 702 0.10 -26.54 -3.13
C TYR A 702 1.39 -26.21 -2.40
N LYS A 703 2.48 -26.90 -2.75
CA LYS A 703 3.83 -26.66 -2.20
C LYS A 703 4.84 -26.67 -3.33
N GLN A 704 5.85 -25.81 -3.22
CA GLN A 704 7.05 -25.94 -4.05
C GLN A 704 7.82 -27.19 -3.61
N LEU A 705 8.10 -28.06 -4.58
CA LEU A 705 9.00 -29.20 -4.35
C LEU A 705 10.44 -28.68 -4.35
N ASN A 706 11.28 -29.21 -3.46
CA ASN A 706 12.70 -28.89 -3.34
C ASN A 706 12.99 -27.37 -3.33
N PRO A 707 12.46 -26.63 -2.33
CA PRO A 707 12.66 -25.18 -2.26
C PRO A 707 14.10 -24.78 -1.96
N ILE A 708 14.90 -25.71 -1.42
CA ILE A 708 16.30 -25.56 -1.10
C ILE A 708 17.12 -26.51 -2.00
N ILE A 709 18.01 -25.96 -2.80
CA ILE A 709 18.90 -26.74 -3.66
C ILE A 709 20.08 -27.25 -2.84
N SER A 710 20.41 -28.54 -2.97
CA SER A 710 21.47 -29.22 -2.21
C SER A 710 21.32 -29.06 -0.69
N ALA A 711 20.10 -29.26 -0.16
CA ALA A 711 19.83 -29.23 1.26
C ALA A 711 20.65 -30.26 2.07
N ASP A 712 21.08 -31.37 1.41
CA ASP A 712 21.95 -32.41 1.96
C ASP A 712 23.41 -31.98 2.12
N ASP A 713 23.85 -30.92 1.41
CA ASP A 713 25.21 -30.34 1.49
C ASP A 713 25.14 -28.80 1.64
N PRO A 714 24.69 -28.27 2.78
CA PRO A 714 24.37 -26.85 2.92
C PRO A 714 25.61 -25.93 2.96
N PHE A 715 26.82 -26.50 3.08
CA PHE A 715 28.06 -25.75 3.00
C PHE A 715 28.78 -25.95 1.65
N GLY A 716 28.28 -26.83 0.78
CA GLY A 716 28.74 -27.04 -0.56
C GLY A 716 28.48 -25.86 -1.50
N SER A 717 29.26 -25.79 -2.58
CA SER A 717 29.19 -24.67 -3.54
C SER A 717 27.87 -24.53 -4.30
N THR A 718 26.96 -25.48 -4.13
CA THR A 718 25.71 -25.61 -4.89
C THR A 718 24.48 -25.32 -4.07
N PHE A 719 24.66 -25.10 -2.76
CA PHE A 719 23.57 -24.76 -1.86
C PHE A 719 22.94 -23.44 -2.22
N ASP A 720 21.61 -23.43 -2.31
CA ASP A 720 20.85 -22.23 -2.67
C ASP A 720 19.42 -22.26 -2.13
N THR A 721 19.04 -21.24 -1.36
CA THR A 721 17.72 -21.06 -0.77
C THR A 721 16.91 -19.94 -1.45
N SER A 722 17.49 -19.29 -2.48
CA SER A 722 16.93 -18.06 -3.05
C SER A 722 15.89 -18.28 -4.16
N LEU A 723 15.72 -19.53 -4.64
CA LEU A 723 14.89 -19.86 -5.78
C LEU A 723 13.46 -20.28 -5.38
N VAL A 724 12.79 -19.45 -4.60
CA VAL A 724 11.42 -19.68 -4.16
C VAL A 724 10.42 -18.96 -5.07
N TYR A 725 9.51 -19.72 -5.67
CA TYR A 725 8.45 -19.21 -6.53
C TYR A 725 7.04 -19.48 -5.99
N ALA A 726 6.88 -20.37 -4.98
CA ALA A 726 5.59 -20.79 -4.43
C ALA A 726 5.67 -21.06 -2.92
N PRO A 727 4.55 -21.29 -2.22
CA PRO A 727 4.55 -21.66 -0.80
C PRO A 727 5.37 -22.92 -0.51
N ILE A 728 6.07 -22.92 0.62
CA ILE A 728 6.81 -24.08 1.15
C ILE A 728 5.96 -24.81 2.17
N PHE A 729 5.40 -24.09 3.15
CA PHE A 729 4.41 -24.63 4.08
C PHE A 729 3.08 -24.81 3.35
N GLY A 730 2.48 -25.98 3.40
CA GLY A 730 1.26 -26.30 2.67
C GLY A 730 0.02 -25.51 3.16
N LYS A 731 -1.12 -26.21 3.34
CA LYS A 731 -2.33 -25.59 3.89
C LYS A 731 -2.14 -25.15 5.32
N MET A 732 -2.64 -23.96 5.64
CA MET A 732 -2.56 -23.37 6.97
C MET A 732 -3.97 -22.99 7.45
N PHE A 733 -4.32 -23.42 8.68
CA PHE A 733 -5.55 -23.00 9.35
C PHE A 733 -5.21 -22.07 10.51
N TYR A 734 -6.11 -21.13 10.77
CA TYR A 734 -5.97 -20.19 11.86
C TYR A 734 -7.30 -19.85 12.51
N ALA A 735 -7.22 -19.39 13.75
CA ALA A 735 -8.34 -18.87 14.52
C ALA A 735 -7.94 -17.61 15.28
N GLY A 736 -8.90 -16.75 15.51
CA GLY A 736 -8.68 -15.59 16.36
C GLY A 736 -9.97 -14.98 16.86
N LEU A 737 -9.79 -14.05 17.77
CA LEU A 737 -10.88 -13.26 18.36
C LEU A 737 -10.51 -11.79 18.40
N ARG A 738 -11.52 -10.93 18.32
CA ARG A 738 -11.39 -9.48 18.45
C ARG A 738 -12.42 -8.97 19.45
N PHE A 739 -11.94 -8.11 20.33
CA PHE A 739 -12.77 -7.43 21.31
C PHE A 739 -12.54 -5.91 21.21
N LYS A 740 -13.63 -5.14 21.17
CA LYS A 740 -13.62 -3.67 21.14
C LYS A 740 -14.55 -3.13 22.24
N LEU A 741 -14.00 -2.36 23.14
CA LEU A 741 -14.83 -1.59 24.07
C LEU A 741 -15.19 -0.27 23.41
N ASN A 742 -16.44 -0.09 23.02
CA ASN A 742 -16.90 1.18 22.49
C ASN A 742 -17.25 2.13 23.62
N ASN A 743 -17.00 3.42 23.45
CA ASN A 743 -17.56 4.41 24.36
C ASN A 743 -19.09 4.25 24.33
N THR A 744 -19.69 3.96 25.46
CA THR A 744 -21.13 4.11 25.62
C THR A 744 -21.43 5.57 25.32
N GLU A 745 -22.23 5.84 24.28
CA GLU A 745 -22.83 7.15 24.07
C GLU A 745 -23.51 7.56 25.38
N LYS A 746 -22.95 8.59 26.03
CA LYS A 746 -23.61 9.27 27.16
C LYS A 746 -24.54 10.34 26.61
#